data_c411670b9bd91835d887c7907e933247
#
_entry.id   c411670b9bd91835d887c7907e933247
#
_cell.length_a   1.000
_cell.length_b   1.000
_cell.length_c   1.000
_cell.angle_alpha   90.00
_cell.angle_beta   90.00
_cell.angle_gamma   90.00
#
_symmetry.space_group_name_H-M   'P 1'
#
loop_
_entity.id
_entity.type
_entity.pdbx_description
1 polymer ?
#
loop_
_entity_poly.entity_id
_entity_poly.type
_entity_poly.pdbx_seq_one_letter_code
_entity_poly.pdbx_strand_id
1 'polypeptide(L)'
;MRWSWIASLALALSFSTPIAASLAELADALPACALDCFVSAIPDSSCAPTNQTCFCVDPTFTAEVELCVAGACTTRQSLTTKNVTVTACGQPVRDRRKAVSITGLAGGAIAVVVYMLRMFARLPCCGGQLGWDDYTMTLTVCLVIPVSVLSYFLADAGLGYDLWNVPFDNITRILYIYYVDELLYLAATPLTKISILCFYLRVFPRRSFRIATYVTIALNVVYILVFDLVTALQCSPVEGAWLQWDLTHAGRFHCRNINAQSWAAAVVNIVLDVTVILLPLRELWVLNLSLRKKLFVMCMFSLGIFVTIVSIIRLESLIVFANTTNLTWDYVSVGYWSTIELHVGVICACLPAMRALCRQIWPRVFGDTSNNGSGSKLTGRSTGGSTEYDYIVVGSGAGGGPLAARLARGGYKVLLLDAGDDQGDALHQQIPAMQLHSVEYAPMRWDYFVSHYDNLTRQEQDSKMTYRTPSGELHTGANPPADSEPLGILYPRSGTLGGCTAHNAMVTIYPYERDWDELAEMTGNDTWSADNMRGYFKKLEDNRYLPSDIVSHGYGGWLQTSLTQLSLVLEDPKLLSLVIAAGTAAGKSLVGKVINTVTGLAGILARDLNNGSPLRDQDEGLFQVPLAVKLPDYKRTGPRDFLMDTIEQGYKLDIQLKTLVSKVIFDESGDKPRAIGVDYLQGKSLYRADPRAWGSSATGIKGSAYASKEVILSAGTFNTPQILKLSGVGPKDELDKHGIQTVVDLPGVGKNLQDRYETSIIGKTATDFTITSKCTFLDYPDPCYDDWKNGPKLTAVYTTNGIAIAILKKSTVAEHNEPDILITGAPGLFGGYYNGFTKTVLADAQHWSWIVLKSRSRNNAGTVELRSSDPQDTPVINFRSYDEGVTADDADEKDLQASYEAMEFSRKAFDSIIPLDGTFNEVWPGRDNVTNEAEMKDFIKQEAWGHHACCTAPIGADDDEMAVLDEDFRVRGTEGLRVVDASSFSKIPGYYIVLPIYMISEKAADVILAEAGKW
;
A
#
# COMPACT_ATOMS: atom_id res chain seq x y z
N MET A 1 12.43 -54.21 -24.68
CA MET A 1 12.49 -52.84 -24.22
C MET A 1 12.91 -51.92 -25.35
N ARG A 2 12.06 -51.67 -26.30
CA ARG A 2 12.20 -50.71 -27.41
C ARG A 2 10.85 -50.68 -28.11
N TRP A 3 9.86 -49.98 -27.51
CA TRP A 3 8.55 -49.71 -28.16
C TRP A 3 7.71 -48.73 -27.34
N SER A 4 8.32 -47.73 -26.68
CA SER A 4 7.56 -46.69 -25.94
C SER A 4 7.96 -45.23 -26.30
N TRP A 5 8.76 -45.01 -27.40
CA TRP A 5 9.21 -43.66 -27.79
C TRP A 5 8.58 -43.13 -29.09
N ILE A 6 7.66 -43.89 -29.73
CA ILE A 6 7.02 -43.48 -31.01
C ILE A 6 5.57 -43.00 -30.76
N ALA A 7 4.98 -43.31 -29.59
CA ALA A 7 3.61 -42.85 -29.27
C ALA A 7 3.57 -41.44 -28.63
N SER A 8 4.70 -40.88 -28.21
CA SER A 8 4.75 -39.49 -27.61
C SER A 8 5.11 -38.40 -28.62
N LEU A 9 5.44 -38.74 -29.87
CA LEU A 9 5.74 -37.75 -30.91
C LEU A 9 4.55 -37.45 -31.85
N ALA A 10 3.46 -38.21 -31.74
CA ALA A 10 2.26 -38.02 -32.57
C ALA A 10 1.14 -37.19 -31.88
N LEU A 11 1.34 -36.78 -30.63
CA LEU A 11 0.37 -35.91 -29.90
C LEU A 11 0.82 -34.45 -29.76
N ALA A 12 1.91 -34.06 -30.38
CA ALA A 12 2.47 -32.70 -30.30
C ALA A 12 2.30 -31.87 -31.59
N LEU A 13 1.50 -32.32 -32.54
CA LEU A 13 1.27 -31.64 -33.82
C LEU A 13 -0.22 -31.45 -34.14
N SER A 14 -1.04 -31.14 -33.15
CA SER A 14 -2.41 -30.66 -33.39
C SER A 14 -2.69 -29.37 -32.58
N PHE A 15 -1.75 -28.42 -32.62
CA PHE A 15 -2.13 -27.03 -32.48
C PHE A 15 -2.57 -26.53 -33.85
N SER A 16 -3.86 -26.59 -34.10
CA SER A 16 -4.49 -25.91 -35.21
C SER A 16 -4.21 -24.41 -35.09
N THR A 17 -3.29 -23.91 -35.93
CA THR A 17 -3.26 -22.51 -36.31
C THR A 17 -4.66 -22.10 -36.74
N PRO A 18 -5.23 -20.97 -36.27
CA PRO A 18 -6.45 -20.46 -36.85
C PRO A 18 -6.19 -20.23 -38.34
N ILE A 19 -6.95 -20.88 -39.20
CA ILE A 19 -6.94 -20.71 -40.65
C ILE A 19 -7.34 -19.25 -40.89
N ALA A 20 -6.39 -18.43 -41.31
CA ALA A 20 -6.71 -17.08 -41.80
C ALA A 20 -7.59 -17.27 -43.04
N ALA A 21 -8.85 -16.85 -42.95
CA ALA A 21 -9.77 -16.83 -44.07
C ALA A 21 -9.12 -16.01 -45.20
N SER A 22 -9.22 -16.48 -46.43
CA SER A 22 -8.69 -15.69 -47.56
C SER A 22 -9.56 -14.46 -47.76
N LEU A 23 -9.03 -13.37 -48.32
CA LEU A 23 -9.81 -12.18 -48.66
C LEU A 23 -11.08 -12.49 -49.49
N ALA A 24 -11.03 -13.54 -50.30
CA ALA A 24 -12.18 -14.00 -51.08
C ALA A 24 -13.27 -14.64 -50.17
N GLU A 25 -12.90 -15.44 -49.18
CA GLU A 25 -13.83 -15.98 -48.18
C GLU A 25 -14.41 -14.89 -47.28
N LEU A 26 -13.66 -13.84 -46.98
CA LEU A 26 -14.16 -12.68 -46.25
C LEU A 26 -15.19 -11.91 -47.06
N ALA A 27 -14.94 -11.68 -48.36
CA ALA A 27 -15.85 -10.99 -49.27
C ALA A 27 -17.16 -11.75 -49.46
N ASP A 28 -17.14 -13.09 -49.53
CA ASP A 28 -18.34 -13.94 -49.63
C ASP A 28 -19.13 -13.98 -48.32
N ALA A 29 -18.49 -13.77 -47.16
CA ALA A 29 -19.14 -13.78 -45.85
C ALA A 29 -19.76 -12.42 -45.47
N LEU A 30 -19.38 -11.34 -46.12
CA LEU A 30 -19.84 -9.99 -45.82
C LEU A 30 -21.19 -9.71 -46.51
N PRO A 31 -22.14 -9.01 -45.85
CA PRO A 31 -23.30 -8.43 -46.51
C PRO A 31 -22.91 -7.51 -47.66
N ALA A 32 -23.68 -7.46 -48.74
CA ALA A 32 -23.38 -6.66 -49.92
C ALA A 32 -23.14 -5.17 -49.58
N CYS A 33 -23.95 -4.57 -48.73
CA CYS A 33 -23.76 -3.18 -48.27
C CYS A 33 -22.44 -2.96 -47.54
N ALA A 34 -21.94 -3.95 -46.80
CA ALA A 34 -20.65 -3.88 -46.09
C ALA A 34 -19.50 -4.06 -47.07
N LEU A 35 -19.66 -4.96 -48.04
CA LEU A 35 -18.64 -5.17 -49.07
C LEU A 35 -18.36 -3.89 -49.86
N ASP A 36 -19.40 -3.14 -50.22
CA ASP A 36 -19.26 -1.84 -50.89
C ASP A 36 -18.51 -0.84 -50.02
N CYS A 37 -18.77 -0.82 -48.72
CA CYS A 37 -18.04 0.03 -47.75
C CYS A 37 -16.56 -0.37 -47.63
N PHE A 38 -16.28 -1.69 -47.60
CA PHE A 38 -14.88 -2.17 -47.58
C PHE A 38 -14.13 -1.75 -48.86
N VAL A 39 -14.73 -1.93 -50.02
CA VAL A 39 -14.13 -1.57 -51.32
C VAL A 39 -13.87 -0.06 -51.40
N SER A 40 -14.78 0.75 -50.88
CA SER A 40 -14.63 2.22 -50.90
C SER A 40 -13.55 2.75 -49.96
N ALA A 41 -13.27 2.07 -48.85
CA ALA A 41 -12.24 2.48 -47.87
C ALA A 41 -10.81 1.98 -48.22
N ILE A 42 -10.67 1.03 -49.13
CA ILE A 42 -9.33 0.49 -49.52
C ILE A 42 -8.40 1.57 -50.11
N PRO A 43 -8.85 2.50 -51.00
CA PRO A 43 -7.97 3.49 -51.58
C PRO A 43 -7.37 4.49 -50.58
N ASP A 44 -8.07 4.75 -49.48
CA ASP A 44 -7.66 5.73 -48.45
C ASP A 44 -6.83 5.09 -47.33
N SER A 45 -6.70 3.76 -47.34
CA SER A 45 -5.91 2.99 -46.38
C SER A 45 -4.43 2.97 -46.79
N SER A 46 -3.55 2.97 -45.80
CA SER A 46 -2.11 2.76 -45.94
C SER A 46 -1.71 1.31 -46.29
N CYS A 47 -2.69 0.39 -46.35
CA CYS A 47 -2.47 -1.04 -46.51
C CYS A 47 -2.50 -1.49 -48.00
N ALA A 48 -1.61 -2.44 -48.34
CA ALA A 48 -1.71 -3.08 -49.66
C ALA A 48 -3.03 -3.86 -49.81
N PRO A 49 -3.75 -3.78 -50.95
CA PRO A 49 -5.09 -4.37 -51.12
C PRO A 49 -5.21 -5.86 -50.86
N THR A 50 -4.10 -6.58 -50.81
CA THR A 50 -4.04 -8.03 -50.49
C THR A 50 -3.59 -8.35 -49.06
N ASN A 51 -3.31 -7.33 -48.26
CA ASN A 51 -2.74 -7.53 -46.91
C ASN A 51 -3.81 -7.43 -45.82
N GLN A 52 -4.54 -8.54 -45.60
CA GLN A 52 -5.57 -8.65 -44.55
C GLN A 52 -5.07 -8.29 -43.15
N THR A 53 -3.87 -8.72 -42.77
CA THR A 53 -3.30 -8.42 -41.43
C THR A 53 -3.10 -6.93 -41.19
N CYS A 54 -2.79 -6.17 -42.25
CA CYS A 54 -2.67 -4.72 -42.18
C CYS A 54 -4.02 -4.06 -41.94
N PHE A 55 -5.08 -4.46 -42.66
CA PHE A 55 -6.43 -3.92 -42.49
C PHE A 55 -6.99 -4.17 -41.08
N CYS A 56 -6.58 -5.25 -40.44
CA CYS A 56 -7.03 -5.57 -39.08
C CYS A 56 -6.44 -4.62 -38.01
N VAL A 57 -5.36 -3.90 -38.30
CA VAL A 57 -4.67 -3.00 -37.34
C VAL A 57 -4.66 -1.53 -37.78
N ASP A 58 -5.13 -1.23 -38.99
CA ASP A 58 -5.24 0.15 -39.50
C ASP A 58 -6.46 0.85 -38.89
N PRO A 59 -6.27 1.85 -37.99
CA PRO A 59 -7.37 2.52 -37.31
C PRO A 59 -8.18 3.42 -38.26
N THR A 60 -7.53 3.96 -39.30
CA THR A 60 -8.19 4.83 -40.31
C THR A 60 -9.15 4.02 -41.15
N PHE A 61 -8.68 2.92 -41.69
CA PHE A 61 -9.52 1.97 -42.44
C PHE A 61 -10.69 1.48 -41.62
N THR A 62 -10.45 1.04 -40.37
CA THR A 62 -11.49 0.51 -39.49
C THR A 62 -12.56 1.57 -39.19
N ALA A 63 -12.16 2.81 -38.92
CA ALA A 63 -13.09 3.91 -38.63
C ALA A 63 -13.96 4.30 -39.85
N GLU A 64 -13.37 4.35 -41.04
CA GLU A 64 -14.11 4.63 -42.29
C GLU A 64 -15.11 3.56 -42.63
N VAL A 65 -14.70 2.30 -42.54
CA VAL A 65 -15.60 1.14 -42.77
C VAL A 65 -16.74 1.15 -41.74
N GLU A 66 -16.47 1.35 -40.45
CA GLU A 66 -17.51 1.40 -39.42
C GLU A 66 -18.51 2.53 -39.67
N LEU A 67 -18.05 3.71 -40.06
CA LEU A 67 -18.92 4.85 -40.35
C LEU A 67 -19.80 4.60 -41.59
N CYS A 68 -19.21 4.02 -42.64
CA CYS A 68 -19.96 3.68 -43.86
C CYS A 68 -20.99 2.59 -43.59
N VAL A 69 -20.63 1.50 -42.93
CA VAL A 69 -21.49 0.38 -42.57
C VAL A 69 -22.67 0.83 -41.68
N ALA A 70 -22.40 1.76 -40.74
CA ALA A 70 -23.46 2.32 -39.90
C ALA A 70 -24.50 3.12 -40.71
N GLY A 71 -24.11 3.74 -41.81
CA GLY A 71 -25.02 4.48 -42.70
C GLY A 71 -25.68 3.69 -43.81
N ALA A 72 -25.04 2.63 -44.30
CA ALA A 72 -25.47 1.88 -45.48
C ALA A 72 -26.14 0.55 -45.18
N CYS A 73 -25.89 -0.06 -44.01
CA CYS A 73 -26.36 -1.38 -43.67
C CYS A 73 -27.46 -1.36 -42.59
N THR A 74 -28.32 -2.41 -42.58
CA THR A 74 -29.24 -2.61 -41.46
C THR A 74 -28.50 -3.06 -40.19
N THR A 75 -29.11 -2.88 -39.01
CA THR A 75 -28.48 -3.27 -37.75
C THR A 75 -27.98 -4.72 -37.73
N ARG A 76 -28.76 -5.65 -38.25
CA ARG A 76 -28.38 -7.08 -38.37
C ARG A 76 -27.17 -7.24 -39.30
N GLN A 77 -27.16 -6.57 -40.43
CA GLN A 77 -26.05 -6.61 -41.38
C GLN A 77 -24.77 -6.00 -40.77
N SER A 78 -24.88 -4.89 -40.04
CA SER A 78 -23.77 -4.26 -39.34
C SER A 78 -23.15 -5.19 -38.27
N LEU A 79 -23.98 -5.87 -37.48
CA LEU A 79 -23.54 -6.87 -36.49
C LEU A 79 -22.90 -8.09 -37.16
N THR A 80 -23.47 -8.57 -38.28
CA THR A 80 -22.87 -9.66 -39.07
C THR A 80 -21.50 -9.24 -39.60
N THR A 81 -21.40 -8.03 -40.15
CA THR A 81 -20.12 -7.46 -40.62
C THR A 81 -19.07 -7.43 -39.51
N LYS A 82 -19.45 -6.92 -38.35
CA LYS A 82 -18.55 -6.86 -37.20
C LYS A 82 -18.08 -8.25 -36.72
N ASN A 83 -18.99 -9.22 -36.66
CA ASN A 83 -18.65 -10.61 -36.30
C ASN A 83 -17.67 -11.23 -37.30
N VAL A 84 -17.95 -11.12 -38.58
CA VAL A 84 -17.08 -11.64 -39.66
C VAL A 84 -15.70 -10.98 -39.61
N THR A 85 -15.64 -9.67 -39.44
CA THR A 85 -14.37 -8.92 -39.40
C THR A 85 -13.52 -9.29 -38.19
N VAL A 86 -14.13 -9.33 -36.99
CA VAL A 86 -13.46 -9.70 -35.74
C VAL A 86 -12.91 -11.14 -35.80
N THR A 87 -13.70 -12.06 -36.38
CA THR A 87 -13.30 -13.45 -36.58
C THR A 87 -12.16 -13.58 -37.56
N ALA A 88 -12.24 -12.88 -38.71
CA ALA A 88 -11.19 -12.87 -39.74
C ALA A 88 -9.88 -12.23 -39.26
N CYS A 89 -9.95 -11.28 -38.33
CA CYS A 89 -8.79 -10.67 -37.66
C CYS A 89 -8.25 -11.50 -36.48
N GLY A 90 -8.82 -12.66 -36.20
CA GLY A 90 -8.33 -13.57 -35.16
C GLY A 90 -8.48 -13.02 -33.75
N GLN A 91 -9.39 -12.07 -33.52
CA GLN A 91 -9.62 -11.52 -32.18
C GLN A 91 -10.34 -12.55 -31.29
N PRO A 92 -9.94 -12.72 -30.02
CA PRO A 92 -10.56 -13.69 -29.12
C PRO A 92 -11.99 -13.28 -28.77
N VAL A 93 -12.91 -14.24 -28.75
CA VAL A 93 -14.27 -14.03 -28.26
C VAL A 93 -14.22 -13.75 -26.74
N ARG A 94 -14.65 -12.58 -26.33
CA ARG A 94 -14.70 -12.19 -24.91
C ARG A 94 -15.92 -12.81 -24.23
N ASP A 95 -15.75 -13.37 -23.03
CA ASP A 95 -16.83 -14.02 -22.27
C ASP A 95 -16.84 -13.60 -20.80
N ARG A 96 -17.90 -12.91 -20.38
CA ARG A 96 -18.19 -12.52 -18.99
C ARG A 96 -19.45 -13.16 -18.41
N ARG A 97 -20.06 -14.14 -19.07
CA ARG A 97 -21.33 -14.79 -18.65
C ARG A 97 -21.26 -15.39 -17.25
N LYS A 98 -20.08 -15.94 -16.87
CA LYS A 98 -19.87 -16.47 -15.52
C LYS A 98 -20.01 -15.42 -14.43
N ALA A 99 -19.65 -14.18 -14.70
CA ALA A 99 -19.79 -13.10 -13.71
C ALA A 99 -21.29 -12.85 -13.41
N VAL A 100 -22.14 -12.84 -14.42
CA VAL A 100 -23.60 -12.65 -14.28
C VAL A 100 -24.24 -13.81 -13.52
N SER A 101 -24.03 -15.04 -14.00
CA SER A 101 -24.67 -16.24 -13.42
C SER A 101 -24.21 -16.55 -11.99
N ILE A 102 -22.90 -16.42 -11.72
CA ILE A 102 -22.36 -16.69 -10.36
C ILE A 102 -22.87 -15.64 -9.37
N THR A 103 -22.83 -14.35 -9.73
CA THR A 103 -23.28 -13.27 -8.84
C THR A 103 -24.77 -13.41 -8.52
N GLY A 104 -25.60 -13.72 -9.51
CA GLY A 104 -27.02 -13.93 -9.32
C GLY A 104 -27.33 -15.15 -8.43
N LEU A 105 -26.84 -16.31 -8.81
CA LEU A 105 -27.18 -17.56 -8.11
C LEU A 105 -26.52 -17.67 -6.72
N ALA A 106 -25.22 -17.42 -6.61
CA ALA A 106 -24.53 -17.54 -5.33
C ALA A 106 -24.96 -16.43 -4.35
N GLY A 107 -25.08 -15.19 -4.81
CA GLY A 107 -25.55 -14.08 -3.99
C GLY A 107 -27.00 -14.29 -3.54
N GLY A 108 -27.87 -14.73 -4.45
CA GLY A 108 -29.27 -15.05 -4.14
C GLY A 108 -29.39 -16.20 -3.12
N ALA A 109 -28.62 -17.27 -3.29
CA ALA A 109 -28.61 -18.39 -2.35
C ALA A 109 -28.18 -17.93 -0.94
N ILE A 110 -27.12 -17.11 -0.83
CA ILE A 110 -26.69 -16.54 0.45
C ILE A 110 -27.78 -15.67 1.08
N ALA A 111 -28.40 -14.78 0.29
CA ALA A 111 -29.46 -13.90 0.77
C ALA A 111 -30.68 -14.70 1.29
N VAL A 112 -31.09 -15.77 0.58
CA VAL A 112 -32.17 -16.67 0.99
C VAL A 112 -31.80 -17.43 2.28
N VAL A 113 -30.56 -17.95 2.39
CA VAL A 113 -30.13 -18.64 3.62
C VAL A 113 -30.17 -17.69 4.81
N VAL A 114 -29.68 -16.46 4.67
CA VAL A 114 -29.68 -15.45 5.74
C VAL A 114 -31.12 -15.05 6.10
N TYR A 115 -32.01 -14.95 5.12
CA TYR A 115 -33.44 -14.73 5.36
C TYR A 115 -34.08 -15.92 6.12
N MET A 116 -33.79 -17.15 5.75
CA MET A 116 -34.30 -18.33 6.46
C MET A 116 -33.83 -18.37 7.92
N LEU A 117 -32.59 -18.02 8.16
CA LEU A 117 -32.06 -17.88 9.53
C LEU A 117 -32.78 -16.75 10.29
N ARG A 118 -33.11 -15.61 9.64
CA ARG A 118 -33.94 -14.54 10.21
C ARG A 118 -35.30 -15.08 10.63
N MET A 119 -35.97 -15.82 9.74
CA MET A 119 -37.29 -16.38 10.01
C MET A 119 -37.24 -17.38 11.17
N PHE A 120 -36.21 -18.24 11.19
CA PHE A 120 -35.97 -19.17 12.29
C PHE A 120 -35.80 -18.44 13.61
N ALA A 121 -35.01 -17.37 13.66
CA ALA A 121 -34.82 -16.54 14.85
C ALA A 121 -36.11 -15.85 15.36
N ARG A 122 -37.13 -15.71 14.50
CA ARG A 122 -38.42 -15.06 14.82
C ARG A 122 -39.52 -16.05 15.22
N LEU A 123 -39.25 -17.35 15.14
CA LEU A 123 -40.25 -18.35 15.56
C LEU A 123 -40.47 -18.30 17.08
N PRO A 124 -41.70 -18.59 17.55
CA PRO A 124 -42.02 -18.59 19.00
C PRO A 124 -41.18 -19.57 19.81
N CYS A 125 -40.73 -20.68 19.22
CA CYS A 125 -39.83 -21.66 19.86
C CYS A 125 -38.44 -21.05 20.20
N CYS A 126 -38.03 -20.00 19.53
CA CYS A 126 -36.78 -19.28 19.78
C CYS A 126 -36.99 -17.94 20.51
N GLY A 127 -38.16 -17.72 21.11
CA GLY A 127 -38.50 -16.50 21.86
C GLY A 127 -38.70 -15.25 20.95
N GLY A 128 -38.92 -15.43 19.66
CA GLY A 128 -39.15 -14.36 18.69
C GLY A 128 -40.64 -14.04 18.52
N GLN A 129 -40.94 -12.89 17.93
CA GLN A 129 -42.30 -12.52 17.48
C GLN A 129 -42.18 -11.90 16.10
N LEU A 130 -43.05 -12.32 15.16
CA LEU A 130 -43.16 -11.76 13.84
C LEU A 130 -43.69 -10.33 13.88
N GLY A 131 -43.20 -9.49 12.97
CA GLY A 131 -43.60 -8.10 12.84
C GLY A 131 -43.73 -7.67 11.38
N TRP A 132 -44.14 -6.42 11.14
CA TRP A 132 -44.27 -5.86 9.79
C TRP A 132 -42.93 -5.84 9.04
N ASP A 133 -41.80 -5.76 9.74
CA ASP A 133 -40.46 -5.88 9.20
C ASP A 133 -40.17 -7.30 8.60
N ASP A 134 -40.82 -8.34 9.14
CA ASP A 134 -40.67 -9.70 8.64
C ASP A 134 -41.58 -9.99 7.43
N TYR A 135 -42.84 -9.45 7.42
CA TYR A 135 -43.75 -9.60 6.28
C TYR A 135 -43.23 -8.86 5.04
N THR A 136 -42.73 -7.63 5.22
CA THR A 136 -42.15 -6.84 4.12
C THR A 136 -40.89 -7.50 3.56
N MET A 137 -40.04 -8.09 4.42
CA MET A 137 -38.87 -8.83 3.98
C MET A 137 -39.23 -10.12 3.24
N THR A 138 -40.29 -10.82 3.66
CA THR A 138 -40.79 -12.00 2.93
C THR A 138 -41.22 -11.62 1.51
N LEU A 139 -41.97 -10.51 1.36
CA LEU A 139 -42.35 -10.01 0.04
C LEU A 139 -41.10 -9.65 -0.79
N THR A 140 -40.11 -9.00 -0.19
CA THR A 140 -38.84 -8.68 -0.86
C THR A 140 -38.14 -9.92 -1.38
N VAL A 141 -37.99 -10.97 -0.56
CA VAL A 141 -37.30 -12.21 -0.96
C VAL A 141 -38.10 -12.94 -2.08
N CYS A 142 -39.43 -12.88 -2.08
CA CYS A 142 -40.25 -13.40 -3.19
C CYS A 142 -39.94 -12.70 -4.53
N LEU A 143 -39.51 -11.46 -4.54
CA LEU A 143 -39.03 -10.75 -5.75
C LEU A 143 -37.55 -11.00 -6.05
N VAL A 144 -36.70 -11.18 -5.03
CA VAL A 144 -35.25 -11.42 -5.17
C VAL A 144 -34.97 -12.79 -5.79
N ILE A 145 -35.76 -13.81 -5.47
CA ILE A 145 -35.59 -15.17 -6.04
C ILE A 145 -35.72 -15.16 -7.56
N PRO A 146 -36.78 -14.60 -8.18
CA PRO A 146 -36.85 -14.47 -9.64
C PRO A 146 -35.68 -13.69 -10.24
N VAL A 147 -35.28 -12.54 -9.68
CA VAL A 147 -34.10 -11.74 -10.13
C VAL A 147 -32.86 -12.61 -10.19
N SER A 148 -32.59 -13.40 -9.12
CA SER A 148 -31.44 -14.29 -9.05
C SER A 148 -31.48 -15.41 -10.09
N VAL A 149 -32.67 -15.95 -10.39
CA VAL A 149 -32.88 -17.00 -11.40
C VAL A 149 -32.77 -16.42 -12.82
N LEU A 150 -33.33 -15.24 -13.06
CA LEU A 150 -33.25 -14.54 -14.35
C LEU A 150 -31.81 -14.22 -14.75
N SER A 151 -30.93 -13.92 -13.80
CA SER A 151 -29.49 -13.73 -14.05
C SER A 151 -28.84 -14.96 -14.72
N TYR A 152 -29.28 -16.18 -14.39
CA TYR A 152 -28.82 -17.40 -15.06
C TYR A 152 -29.30 -17.44 -16.51
N PHE A 153 -30.58 -17.18 -16.74
CA PHE A 153 -31.16 -17.18 -18.09
C PHE A 153 -30.61 -16.07 -18.98
N LEU A 154 -30.25 -14.91 -18.41
CA LEU A 154 -29.57 -13.84 -19.13
C LEU A 154 -28.18 -14.30 -19.60
N ALA A 155 -27.41 -14.95 -18.73
CA ALA A 155 -26.10 -15.50 -19.08
C ALA A 155 -26.20 -16.63 -20.12
N ASP A 156 -27.21 -17.51 -20.00
CA ASP A 156 -27.48 -18.59 -20.95
C ASP A 156 -27.85 -18.05 -22.34
N ALA A 157 -28.65 -16.99 -22.39
CA ALA A 157 -29.03 -16.32 -23.65
C ALA A 157 -27.84 -15.59 -24.31
N GLY A 158 -26.73 -15.32 -23.58
CA GLY A 158 -25.53 -14.71 -24.16
C GLY A 158 -25.15 -13.35 -23.58
N LEU A 159 -25.78 -12.86 -22.52
CA LEU A 159 -25.37 -11.63 -21.83
C LEU A 159 -23.97 -11.83 -21.24
N GLY A 160 -22.99 -11.08 -21.73
CA GLY A 160 -21.57 -11.23 -21.42
C GLY A 160 -20.71 -11.63 -22.62
N TYR A 161 -21.30 -11.85 -23.76
CA TYR A 161 -20.65 -11.82 -25.08
C TYR A 161 -20.78 -10.44 -25.69
N ASP A 162 -19.87 -10.13 -26.64
CA ASP A 162 -20.05 -8.97 -27.52
C ASP A 162 -21.34 -9.13 -28.39
N LEU A 163 -22.03 -8.03 -28.64
CA LEU A 163 -23.37 -8.04 -29.32
C LEU A 163 -23.35 -8.78 -30.65
N TRP A 164 -22.28 -8.67 -31.42
CA TRP A 164 -22.09 -9.34 -32.71
C TRP A 164 -21.79 -10.83 -32.59
N ASN A 165 -21.50 -11.36 -31.38
CA ASN A 165 -21.32 -12.79 -31.12
C ASN A 165 -22.57 -13.48 -30.60
N VAL A 166 -23.67 -12.71 -30.38
CA VAL A 166 -24.95 -13.25 -29.86
C VAL A 166 -25.92 -13.48 -31.01
N PRO A 167 -26.61 -14.66 -31.09
CA PRO A 167 -27.67 -14.87 -32.07
C PRO A 167 -28.80 -13.82 -31.96
N PHE A 168 -29.31 -13.33 -33.06
CA PHE A 168 -30.28 -12.23 -33.10
C PHE A 168 -31.53 -12.46 -32.25
N ASP A 169 -32.07 -13.70 -32.25
CA ASP A 169 -33.22 -14.04 -31.41
C ASP A 169 -32.91 -13.98 -29.93
N ASN A 170 -31.66 -14.29 -29.57
CA ASN A 170 -31.21 -14.20 -28.20
C ASN A 170 -31.00 -12.74 -27.74
N ILE A 171 -30.66 -11.81 -28.64
CA ILE A 171 -30.59 -10.36 -28.31
C ILE A 171 -31.96 -9.89 -27.82
N THR A 172 -33.03 -10.21 -28.57
CA THR A 172 -34.40 -9.90 -28.17
C THR A 172 -34.80 -10.55 -26.86
N ARG A 173 -34.40 -11.85 -26.67
CA ARG A 173 -34.65 -12.60 -25.42
C ARG A 173 -33.92 -11.97 -24.24
N ILE A 174 -32.66 -11.54 -24.39
CA ILE A 174 -31.89 -10.85 -23.36
C ILE A 174 -32.59 -9.54 -22.96
N LEU A 175 -33.00 -8.71 -23.91
CA LEU A 175 -33.67 -7.45 -23.64
C LEU A 175 -35.04 -7.62 -22.98
N TYR A 176 -35.80 -8.64 -23.37
CA TYR A 176 -37.06 -8.99 -22.70
C TYR A 176 -36.87 -9.43 -21.25
N ILE A 177 -35.91 -10.33 -20.99
CA ILE A 177 -35.60 -10.78 -19.62
C ILE A 177 -35.08 -9.60 -18.78
N TYR A 178 -34.24 -8.75 -19.37
CA TYR A 178 -33.72 -7.57 -18.71
C TYR A 178 -34.80 -6.56 -18.31
N TYR A 179 -35.78 -6.34 -19.17
CA TYR A 179 -36.97 -5.53 -18.88
C TYR A 179 -37.77 -6.07 -17.69
N VAL A 180 -38.01 -7.37 -17.62
CA VAL A 180 -38.69 -8.00 -16.47
C VAL A 180 -37.86 -7.89 -15.20
N ASP A 181 -36.55 -8.10 -15.32
CA ASP A 181 -35.60 -8.02 -14.21
C ASP A 181 -35.52 -6.59 -13.62
N GLU A 182 -35.57 -5.56 -14.48
CA GLU A 182 -35.60 -4.15 -14.08
C GLU A 182 -36.83 -3.82 -13.23
N LEU A 183 -38.01 -4.27 -13.61
CA LEU A 183 -39.27 -4.09 -12.84
C LEU A 183 -39.17 -4.77 -11.47
N LEU A 184 -38.69 -6.01 -11.41
CA LEU A 184 -38.55 -6.73 -10.15
C LEU A 184 -37.50 -6.03 -9.22
N TYR A 185 -36.43 -5.54 -9.79
CA TYR A 185 -35.38 -4.81 -9.06
C TYR A 185 -35.90 -3.48 -8.47
N LEU A 186 -36.62 -2.68 -9.28
CA LEU A 186 -37.18 -1.38 -8.86
C LEU A 186 -38.21 -1.56 -7.72
N ALA A 187 -38.95 -2.63 -7.69
CA ALA A 187 -39.87 -2.97 -6.61
C ALA A 187 -39.14 -3.51 -5.35
N ALA A 188 -38.16 -4.41 -5.54
CA ALA A 188 -37.51 -5.12 -4.43
C ALA A 188 -36.57 -4.19 -3.58
N THR A 189 -35.87 -3.24 -4.21
CA THR A 189 -34.94 -2.37 -3.55
C THR A 189 -35.59 -1.46 -2.49
N PRO A 190 -36.69 -0.72 -2.78
CA PRO A 190 -37.39 0.06 -1.76
C PRO A 190 -38.11 -0.79 -0.71
N LEU A 191 -38.61 -1.99 -1.08
CA LEU A 191 -39.18 -2.92 -0.10
C LEU A 191 -38.17 -3.37 0.95
N THR A 192 -36.91 -3.55 0.57
CA THR A 192 -35.81 -3.80 1.52
C THR A 192 -35.67 -2.67 2.52
N LYS A 193 -35.70 -1.40 2.05
CA LYS A 193 -35.67 -0.20 2.88
C LYS A 193 -36.88 -0.08 3.82
N ILE A 194 -38.07 -0.38 3.30
CA ILE A 194 -39.30 -0.38 4.10
C ILE A 194 -39.21 -1.42 5.22
N SER A 195 -38.59 -2.60 5.00
CA SER A 195 -38.37 -3.58 6.05
C SER A 195 -37.45 -3.05 7.15
N ILE A 196 -36.36 -2.34 6.77
CA ILE A 196 -35.48 -1.68 7.74
C ILE A 196 -36.23 -0.59 8.51
N LEU A 197 -37.03 0.22 7.86
CA LEU A 197 -37.83 1.29 8.48
C LEU A 197 -38.90 0.73 9.42
N CYS A 198 -39.55 -0.38 9.07
CA CYS A 198 -40.47 -1.08 9.96
C CYS A 198 -39.75 -1.61 11.21
N PHE A 199 -38.53 -2.10 11.06
CA PHE A 199 -37.68 -2.47 12.20
C PHE A 199 -37.35 -1.24 13.06
N TYR A 200 -37.07 -0.08 12.49
CA TYR A 200 -36.85 1.18 13.26
C TYR A 200 -38.07 1.58 14.07
N LEU A 201 -39.30 1.45 13.52
CA LEU A 201 -40.55 1.73 14.25
C LEU A 201 -40.75 0.82 15.47
N ARG A 202 -40.15 -0.37 15.45
CA ARG A 202 -40.17 -1.35 16.56
C ARG A 202 -39.16 -0.99 17.64
N VAL A 203 -38.02 -0.40 17.27
CA VAL A 203 -36.89 -0.14 18.19
C VAL A 203 -36.97 1.24 18.84
N PHE A 204 -37.43 2.26 18.10
CA PHE A 204 -37.41 3.66 18.56
C PHE A 204 -38.84 4.20 18.86
N PRO A 205 -39.20 4.47 20.12
CA PRO A 205 -40.56 4.88 20.50
C PRO A 205 -40.86 6.37 20.36
N ARG A 206 -39.85 7.22 20.10
CA ARG A 206 -39.99 8.70 20.07
C ARG A 206 -40.90 9.17 18.96
N ARG A 207 -41.89 10.02 19.27
CA ARG A 207 -42.95 10.45 18.33
C ARG A 207 -42.41 11.17 17.09
N SER A 208 -41.42 12.06 17.24
CA SER A 208 -40.82 12.76 16.11
C SER A 208 -40.08 11.82 15.14
N PHE A 209 -39.34 10.84 15.68
CA PHE A 209 -38.67 9.85 14.92
C PHE A 209 -39.65 8.94 14.14
N ARG A 210 -40.73 8.51 14.77
CA ARG A 210 -41.76 7.71 14.13
C ARG A 210 -42.44 8.41 12.97
N ILE A 211 -42.72 9.71 13.08
CA ILE A 211 -43.30 10.54 12.01
C ILE A 211 -42.33 10.59 10.83
N ALA A 212 -41.03 10.90 11.07
CA ALA A 212 -40.03 10.92 10.02
C ALA A 212 -39.88 9.54 9.33
N THR A 213 -39.95 8.45 10.10
CA THR A 213 -39.90 7.08 9.56
C THR A 213 -41.12 6.78 8.69
N TYR A 214 -42.36 7.15 9.08
CA TYR A 214 -43.57 6.98 8.26
C TYR A 214 -43.50 7.80 6.97
N VAL A 215 -42.98 9.04 7.01
CA VAL A 215 -42.77 9.84 5.80
C VAL A 215 -41.79 9.16 4.85
N THR A 216 -40.69 8.63 5.37
CA THR A 216 -39.69 7.90 4.56
C THR A 216 -40.27 6.61 3.96
N ILE A 217 -41.13 5.88 4.69
CA ILE A 217 -41.88 4.72 4.16
C ILE A 217 -42.80 5.15 3.00
N ALA A 218 -43.55 6.22 3.18
CA ALA A 218 -44.42 6.76 2.14
C ALA A 218 -43.63 7.17 0.89
N LEU A 219 -42.46 7.80 1.03
CA LEU A 219 -41.60 8.14 -0.10
C LEU A 219 -41.09 6.90 -0.86
N ASN A 220 -40.74 5.81 -0.15
CA ASN A 220 -40.36 4.56 -0.79
C ASN A 220 -41.54 3.89 -1.54
N VAL A 221 -42.75 3.97 -0.99
CA VAL A 221 -43.96 3.47 -1.68
C VAL A 221 -44.26 4.30 -2.96
N VAL A 222 -44.14 5.63 -2.86
CA VAL A 222 -44.28 6.51 -4.03
C VAL A 222 -43.21 6.19 -5.09
N TYR A 223 -41.97 5.92 -4.67
CA TYR A 223 -40.90 5.53 -5.57
C TYR A 223 -41.29 4.27 -6.37
N ILE A 224 -41.76 3.20 -5.70
CA ILE A 224 -42.23 1.97 -6.38
C ILE A 224 -43.31 2.32 -7.40
N LEU A 225 -44.38 3.00 -6.95
CA LEU A 225 -45.51 3.30 -7.82
C LEU A 225 -45.15 4.13 -9.05
N VAL A 226 -44.28 5.12 -8.88
CA VAL A 226 -43.91 6.01 -9.98
C VAL A 226 -42.93 5.32 -10.93
N PHE A 227 -41.83 4.77 -10.42
CA PHE A 227 -40.78 4.24 -11.30
C PHE A 227 -41.16 2.90 -11.94
N ASP A 228 -41.89 2.02 -11.24
CA ASP A 228 -42.37 0.77 -11.86
C ASP A 228 -43.40 1.07 -12.95
N LEU A 229 -44.33 2.03 -12.70
CA LEU A 229 -45.30 2.39 -13.73
C LEU A 229 -44.65 3.05 -14.94
N VAL A 230 -43.67 3.94 -14.72
CA VAL A 230 -42.94 4.63 -15.81
C VAL A 230 -42.12 3.62 -16.61
N THR A 231 -41.45 2.64 -15.93
CA THR A 231 -40.69 1.56 -16.58
C THR A 231 -41.62 0.60 -17.32
N ALA A 232 -42.75 0.23 -16.74
CA ALA A 232 -43.73 -0.64 -17.40
C ALA A 232 -44.29 -0.02 -18.69
N LEU A 233 -44.44 1.30 -18.72
CA LEU A 233 -44.96 2.06 -19.85
C LEU A 233 -43.86 2.88 -20.57
N GLN A 234 -42.63 2.43 -20.54
CA GLN A 234 -41.49 3.14 -21.16
C GLN A 234 -41.56 3.23 -22.67
N CYS A 235 -42.26 2.32 -23.31
CA CYS A 235 -42.50 2.31 -24.75
C CYS A 235 -44.00 2.14 -25.06
N SER A 236 -44.43 2.71 -26.18
CA SER A 236 -45.77 2.54 -26.73
C SER A 236 -45.66 2.11 -28.20
N PRO A 237 -46.09 0.91 -28.57
CA PRO A 237 -46.45 -0.26 -27.72
C PRO A 237 -45.28 -0.74 -26.84
N VAL A 238 -45.64 -1.45 -25.73
CA VAL A 238 -44.64 -1.92 -24.73
C VAL A 238 -43.54 -2.82 -25.33
N GLU A 239 -43.88 -3.57 -26.37
CA GLU A 239 -42.95 -4.42 -27.13
C GLU A 239 -41.72 -3.69 -27.66
N GLY A 240 -41.78 -2.37 -27.81
CA GLY A 240 -40.65 -1.55 -28.18
C GLY A 240 -39.48 -1.65 -27.21
N ALA A 241 -39.72 -1.98 -25.93
CA ALA A 241 -38.66 -2.10 -24.93
C ALA A 241 -37.63 -3.19 -25.28
N TRP A 242 -37.98 -4.22 -26.00
CA TRP A 242 -37.09 -5.33 -26.41
C TRP A 242 -36.95 -5.53 -27.91
N LEU A 243 -37.73 -4.83 -28.74
CA LEU A 243 -37.68 -4.96 -30.21
C LEU A 243 -37.00 -3.75 -30.89
N GLN A 244 -36.87 -2.60 -30.22
CA GLN A 244 -36.33 -1.36 -30.78
C GLN A 244 -34.87 -1.46 -31.22
N TRP A 245 -34.08 -2.44 -30.72
CA TRP A 245 -32.67 -2.63 -31.09
C TRP A 245 -32.49 -2.92 -32.58
N ASP A 246 -33.53 -3.51 -33.23
CA ASP A 246 -33.56 -3.84 -34.64
C ASP A 246 -34.31 -2.74 -35.43
N LEU A 247 -33.52 -1.90 -36.14
CA LEU A 247 -34.06 -0.78 -36.95
C LEU A 247 -34.99 -1.20 -38.08
N THR A 248 -35.18 -2.51 -38.36
CA THR A 248 -36.22 -2.97 -39.30
C THR A 248 -37.62 -2.59 -38.81
N HIS A 249 -37.76 -2.24 -37.54
CA HIS A 249 -39.00 -1.79 -36.92
C HIS A 249 -39.01 -0.28 -36.63
N ALA A 250 -38.07 0.48 -37.21
CA ALA A 250 -37.94 1.92 -36.98
C ALA A 250 -39.23 2.68 -37.28
N GLY A 251 -39.65 3.58 -36.38
CA GLY A 251 -40.88 4.34 -36.48
C GLY A 251 -42.16 3.63 -35.98
N ARG A 252 -42.12 2.36 -35.59
CA ARG A 252 -43.24 1.57 -35.08
C ARG A 252 -43.44 1.75 -33.57
N PHE A 253 -42.40 2.16 -32.85
CA PHE A 253 -42.40 2.28 -31.41
C PHE A 253 -42.01 3.72 -31.00
N HIS A 254 -42.71 4.24 -29.98
CA HIS A 254 -42.39 5.50 -29.34
C HIS A 254 -41.94 5.20 -27.90
N CYS A 255 -40.61 5.25 -27.67
CA CYS A 255 -40.04 5.05 -26.35
C CYS A 255 -39.63 6.37 -25.72
N ARG A 256 -39.81 6.52 -24.42
CA ARG A 256 -39.30 7.64 -23.63
C ARG A 256 -37.77 7.52 -23.53
N ASN A 257 -37.13 8.57 -23.03
CA ASN A 257 -35.68 8.54 -22.77
C ASN A 257 -35.40 7.64 -21.56
N ILE A 258 -35.11 6.36 -21.85
CA ILE A 258 -34.85 5.30 -20.86
C ILE A 258 -33.67 5.67 -19.99
N ASN A 259 -32.61 6.28 -20.56
CA ASN A 259 -31.42 6.70 -19.82
C ASN A 259 -31.73 7.74 -18.77
N ALA A 260 -32.50 8.80 -19.12
CA ALA A 260 -32.90 9.84 -18.17
C ALA A 260 -33.75 9.29 -17.02
N GLN A 261 -34.60 8.30 -17.32
CA GLN A 261 -35.43 7.62 -16.32
C GLN A 261 -34.59 6.79 -15.36
N SER A 262 -33.68 5.98 -15.87
CA SER A 262 -32.79 5.12 -15.05
C SER A 262 -31.88 5.96 -14.17
N TRP A 263 -31.40 7.10 -14.67
CA TRP A 263 -30.64 8.08 -13.89
C TRP A 263 -31.45 8.70 -12.76
N ALA A 264 -32.68 9.14 -13.05
CA ALA A 264 -33.57 9.72 -12.05
C ALA A 264 -33.88 8.69 -10.95
N ALA A 265 -34.20 7.45 -11.32
CA ALA A 265 -34.43 6.36 -10.38
C ALA A 265 -33.20 6.09 -9.49
N ALA A 266 -32.00 6.03 -10.09
CA ALA A 266 -30.77 5.79 -9.34
C ALA A 266 -30.46 6.92 -8.34
N VAL A 267 -30.59 8.18 -8.74
CA VAL A 267 -30.33 9.32 -7.84
C VAL A 267 -31.33 9.34 -6.68
N VAL A 268 -32.62 9.16 -6.94
CA VAL A 268 -33.64 9.11 -5.87
C VAL A 268 -33.41 7.92 -4.95
N ASN A 269 -32.99 6.76 -5.49
CA ASN A 269 -32.64 5.58 -4.71
C ASN A 269 -31.49 5.88 -3.72
N ILE A 270 -30.42 6.53 -4.17
CA ILE A 270 -29.28 6.94 -3.33
C ILE A 270 -29.73 7.91 -2.23
N VAL A 271 -30.55 8.89 -2.55
CA VAL A 271 -31.07 9.85 -1.55
C VAL A 271 -31.89 9.12 -0.47
N LEU A 272 -32.70 8.14 -0.86
CA LEU A 272 -33.46 7.31 0.08
C LEU A 272 -32.54 6.42 0.93
N ASP A 273 -31.44 5.85 0.38
CA ASP A 273 -30.45 5.10 1.14
C ASP A 273 -29.80 5.97 2.21
N VAL A 274 -29.31 7.14 1.82
CA VAL A 274 -28.70 8.12 2.76
C VAL A 274 -29.70 8.52 3.85
N THR A 275 -30.97 8.75 3.48
CA THR A 275 -32.03 9.11 4.45
C THR A 275 -32.25 7.99 5.48
N VAL A 276 -32.32 6.73 5.03
CA VAL A 276 -32.50 5.56 5.93
C VAL A 276 -31.33 5.42 6.89
N ILE A 277 -30.09 5.71 6.44
CA ILE A 277 -28.87 5.67 7.29
C ILE A 277 -28.85 6.82 8.29
N LEU A 278 -29.20 8.03 7.86
CA LEU A 278 -29.13 9.24 8.73
C LEU A 278 -30.22 9.29 9.79
N LEU A 279 -31.39 8.73 9.53
CA LEU A 279 -32.54 8.74 10.42
C LEU A 279 -32.23 8.32 11.86
N PRO A 280 -31.58 7.15 12.14
CA PRO A 280 -31.34 6.69 13.50
C PRO A 280 -30.09 7.31 14.13
N LEU A 281 -29.19 8.00 13.39
CA LEU A 281 -27.93 8.53 13.94
C LEU A 281 -28.16 9.51 15.09
N ARG A 282 -29.15 10.40 14.97
CA ARG A 282 -29.49 11.37 16.02
C ARG A 282 -29.95 10.69 17.32
N GLU A 283 -30.75 9.64 17.23
CA GLU A 283 -31.25 8.90 18.39
C GLU A 283 -30.14 8.06 19.04
N LEU A 284 -29.22 7.53 18.23
CA LEU A 284 -28.08 6.76 18.70
C LEU A 284 -27.01 7.62 19.40
N TRP A 285 -26.85 8.88 18.96
CA TRP A 285 -25.90 9.81 19.58
C TRP A 285 -26.28 10.16 21.03
N VAL A 286 -27.58 10.27 21.30
CA VAL A 286 -28.12 10.59 22.63
C VAL A 286 -28.15 9.37 23.55
N LEU A 287 -28.03 8.16 23.03
CA LEU A 287 -28.17 6.93 23.83
C LEU A 287 -26.82 6.49 24.43
N ASN A 288 -26.72 6.44 25.76
CA ASN A 288 -25.56 5.91 26.49
C ASN A 288 -25.51 4.37 26.37
N LEU A 289 -25.02 3.88 25.23
CA LEU A 289 -24.82 2.46 24.98
C LEU A 289 -23.42 2.01 25.40
N SER A 290 -23.29 0.80 25.95
CA SER A 290 -21.99 0.16 26.18
C SER A 290 -21.21 0.02 24.83
N LEU A 291 -19.87 0.05 24.90
CA LEU A 291 -18.99 0.06 23.73
C LEU A 291 -19.29 -1.10 22.74
N ARG A 292 -19.60 -2.30 23.28
CA ARG A 292 -19.98 -3.47 22.45
C ARG A 292 -21.32 -3.27 21.72
N LYS A 293 -22.28 -2.57 22.31
CA LYS A 293 -23.56 -2.24 21.66
C LYS A 293 -23.36 -1.17 20.59
N LYS A 294 -22.48 -0.16 20.86
CA LYS A 294 -22.08 0.85 19.86
C LYS A 294 -21.38 0.21 18.65
N LEU A 295 -20.43 -0.70 18.88
CA LEU A 295 -19.69 -1.38 17.82
C LEU A 295 -20.61 -2.18 16.88
N PHE A 296 -21.58 -2.89 17.42
CA PHE A 296 -22.54 -3.66 16.62
C PHE A 296 -23.47 -2.77 15.80
N VAL A 297 -23.93 -1.67 16.38
CA VAL A 297 -24.74 -0.68 15.67
C VAL A 297 -23.91 -0.02 14.57
N MET A 298 -22.64 0.29 14.82
CA MET A 298 -21.70 0.80 13.82
C MET A 298 -21.48 -0.22 12.68
N CYS A 299 -21.39 -1.50 12.98
CA CYS A 299 -21.29 -2.57 11.95
C CYS A 299 -22.55 -2.61 11.06
N MET A 300 -23.74 -2.44 11.62
CA MET A 300 -24.98 -2.33 10.81
C MET A 300 -24.96 -1.09 9.91
N PHE A 301 -24.42 0.06 10.39
CA PHE A 301 -24.30 1.26 9.58
C PHE A 301 -23.22 1.15 8.51
N SER A 302 -22.10 0.48 8.80
CA SER A 302 -21.05 0.25 7.81
C SER A 302 -21.56 -0.56 6.61
N LEU A 303 -22.42 -1.53 6.85
CA LEU A 303 -23.08 -2.27 5.75
C LEU A 303 -24.06 -1.39 4.98
N GLY A 304 -24.80 -0.51 5.64
CA GLY A 304 -25.68 0.48 4.97
C GLY A 304 -24.87 1.44 4.10
N ILE A 305 -23.74 1.93 4.59
CA ILE A 305 -22.80 2.73 3.81
C ILE A 305 -22.26 1.94 2.62
N PHE A 306 -21.95 0.66 2.80
CA PHE A 306 -21.52 -0.21 1.70
C PHE A 306 -22.59 -0.33 0.61
N VAL A 307 -23.86 -0.51 0.97
CA VAL A 307 -24.99 -0.51 -0.02
C VAL A 307 -25.00 0.81 -0.79
N THR A 308 -24.87 1.95 -0.11
CA THR A 308 -24.84 3.27 -0.76
C THR A 308 -23.64 3.41 -1.72
N ILE A 309 -22.46 2.89 -1.35
CA ILE A 309 -21.28 2.87 -2.22
C ILE A 309 -21.57 2.02 -3.49
N VAL A 310 -22.17 0.85 -3.32
CA VAL A 310 -22.56 -0.01 -4.47
C VAL A 310 -23.56 0.70 -5.38
N SER A 311 -24.53 1.43 -4.82
CA SER A 311 -25.48 2.26 -5.57
C SER A 311 -24.78 3.38 -6.37
N ILE A 312 -23.74 3.99 -5.82
CA ILE A 312 -22.92 5.01 -6.51
C ILE A 312 -22.09 4.39 -7.65
N ILE A 313 -21.43 3.25 -7.43
CA ILE A 313 -20.68 2.51 -8.47
C ILE A 313 -21.63 2.09 -9.61
N ARG A 314 -22.85 1.69 -9.27
CA ARG A 314 -23.88 1.40 -10.27
C ARG A 314 -24.25 2.63 -11.09
N LEU A 315 -24.32 3.82 -10.48
CA LEU A 315 -24.59 5.07 -11.19
C LEU A 315 -23.49 5.37 -12.24
N GLU A 316 -22.23 5.10 -11.94
CA GLU A 316 -21.12 5.20 -12.90
C GLU A 316 -21.33 4.21 -14.07
N SER A 317 -21.72 2.96 -13.77
CA SER A 317 -22.00 1.95 -14.80
C SER A 317 -23.16 2.37 -15.73
N LEU A 318 -24.14 3.14 -15.23
CA LEU A 318 -25.24 3.69 -16.03
C LEU A 318 -24.78 4.78 -17.02
N ILE A 319 -23.63 5.42 -16.81
CA ILE A 319 -23.05 6.38 -17.78
C ILE A 319 -22.57 5.63 -19.02
N VAL A 320 -21.88 4.50 -18.81
CA VAL A 320 -21.41 3.63 -19.89
C VAL A 320 -22.60 3.03 -20.62
N PHE A 321 -23.61 2.57 -19.88
CA PHE A 321 -24.88 2.05 -20.40
C PHE A 321 -25.58 3.03 -21.37
N ALA A 322 -25.59 4.32 -21.06
CA ALA A 322 -26.30 5.33 -21.84
C ALA A 322 -25.72 5.57 -23.24
N ASN A 323 -24.43 5.29 -23.45
CA ASN A 323 -23.68 5.64 -24.65
C ASN A 323 -23.13 4.43 -25.42
N THR A 324 -23.47 3.20 -24.99
CA THR A 324 -22.89 1.99 -25.59
C THR A 324 -23.57 1.57 -26.89
N THR A 325 -22.77 1.08 -27.85
CA THR A 325 -23.22 0.33 -29.03
C THR A 325 -23.10 -1.19 -28.84
N ASN A 326 -22.54 -1.66 -27.71
CA ASN A 326 -22.31 -3.08 -27.39
C ASN A 326 -23.14 -3.52 -26.18
N LEU A 327 -24.46 -3.52 -26.35
CA LEU A 327 -25.45 -3.71 -25.28
C LEU A 327 -25.20 -4.97 -24.44
N THR A 328 -24.95 -6.13 -25.05
CA THR A 328 -24.82 -7.40 -24.33
C THR A 328 -23.52 -7.54 -23.53
N TRP A 329 -22.51 -6.73 -23.84
CA TRP A 329 -21.26 -6.66 -23.10
C TRP A 329 -21.32 -5.67 -21.93
N ASP A 330 -21.78 -4.45 -22.19
CA ASP A 330 -21.74 -3.35 -21.23
C ASP A 330 -22.87 -3.42 -20.20
N TYR A 331 -24.01 -4.04 -20.55
CA TYR A 331 -25.11 -4.31 -19.61
C TYR A 331 -24.72 -5.25 -18.47
N VAL A 332 -23.66 -6.05 -18.62
CA VAL A 332 -23.14 -6.92 -17.57
C VAL A 332 -22.83 -6.13 -16.31
N SER A 333 -22.15 -4.99 -16.42
CA SER A 333 -21.72 -4.19 -15.27
C SER A 333 -22.92 -3.65 -14.48
N VAL A 334 -23.93 -3.13 -15.16
CA VAL A 334 -25.17 -2.65 -14.51
C VAL A 334 -25.93 -3.81 -13.86
N GLY A 335 -26.03 -4.94 -14.55
CA GLY A 335 -26.76 -6.12 -14.07
C GLY A 335 -26.14 -6.70 -12.79
N TYR A 336 -24.84 -6.96 -12.76
CA TYR A 336 -24.25 -7.58 -11.58
C TYR A 336 -24.16 -6.61 -10.37
N TRP A 337 -23.93 -5.28 -10.58
CA TRP A 337 -23.96 -4.33 -9.48
C TRP A 337 -25.35 -4.16 -8.88
N SER A 338 -26.42 -4.14 -9.72
CA SER A 338 -27.80 -4.12 -9.25
C SER A 338 -28.15 -5.36 -8.44
N THR A 339 -27.69 -6.52 -8.89
CA THR A 339 -27.92 -7.80 -8.20
C THR A 339 -27.17 -7.86 -6.85
N ILE A 340 -25.92 -7.37 -6.79
CA ILE A 340 -25.15 -7.25 -5.54
C ILE A 340 -25.83 -6.30 -4.56
N GLU A 341 -26.26 -5.11 -5.02
CA GLU A 341 -26.99 -4.13 -4.20
C GLU A 341 -28.19 -4.76 -3.52
N LEU A 342 -28.98 -5.49 -4.28
CA LEU A 342 -30.20 -6.14 -3.80
C LEU A 342 -29.89 -7.24 -2.77
N HIS A 343 -28.93 -8.13 -3.05
CA HIS A 343 -28.59 -9.24 -2.15
C HIS A 343 -27.99 -8.72 -0.85
N VAL A 344 -27.08 -7.76 -0.91
CA VAL A 344 -26.48 -7.14 0.28
C VAL A 344 -27.54 -6.38 1.09
N GLY A 345 -28.47 -5.70 0.42
CA GLY A 345 -29.60 -5.04 1.07
C GLY A 345 -30.44 -6.03 1.92
N VAL A 346 -30.77 -7.19 1.38
CA VAL A 346 -31.49 -8.27 2.10
C VAL A 346 -30.68 -8.77 3.28
N ILE A 347 -29.37 -9.03 3.10
CA ILE A 347 -28.48 -9.47 4.17
C ILE A 347 -28.44 -8.43 5.30
N CYS A 348 -28.24 -7.14 4.96
CA CYS A 348 -28.24 -6.03 5.93
C CYS A 348 -29.51 -5.98 6.76
N ALA A 349 -30.66 -6.06 6.09
CA ALA A 349 -31.96 -6.02 6.75
C ALA A 349 -32.20 -7.22 7.69
N CYS A 350 -31.55 -8.36 7.45
CA CYS A 350 -31.64 -9.57 8.29
C CYS A 350 -30.72 -9.58 9.51
N LEU A 351 -29.63 -8.79 9.52
CA LEU A 351 -28.64 -8.78 10.60
C LEU A 351 -29.19 -8.54 12.01
N PRO A 352 -30.17 -7.64 12.24
CA PRO A 352 -30.74 -7.41 13.57
C PRO A 352 -31.35 -8.67 14.20
N ALA A 353 -32.01 -9.51 13.39
CA ALA A 353 -32.58 -10.76 13.85
C ALA A 353 -31.52 -11.85 14.07
N MET A 354 -30.48 -11.87 13.22
CA MET A 354 -29.35 -12.79 13.36
C MET A 354 -28.61 -12.62 14.69
N ARG A 355 -28.50 -11.40 15.19
CA ARG A 355 -27.91 -11.12 16.51
C ARG A 355 -28.64 -11.86 17.64
N ALA A 356 -29.97 -11.90 17.58
CA ALA A 356 -30.77 -12.59 18.62
C ALA A 356 -30.47 -14.09 18.60
N LEU A 357 -30.33 -14.68 17.42
CA LEU A 357 -29.98 -16.08 17.23
C LEU A 357 -28.55 -16.39 17.68
N CYS A 358 -27.56 -15.58 17.29
CA CYS A 358 -26.15 -15.74 17.73
C CYS A 358 -26.03 -15.66 19.26
N ARG A 359 -26.86 -14.82 19.92
CA ARG A 359 -26.90 -14.71 21.38
C ARG A 359 -27.39 -15.99 22.07
N GLN A 360 -28.29 -16.71 21.40
CA GLN A 360 -28.80 -17.99 21.92
C GLN A 360 -27.83 -19.15 21.68
N ILE A 361 -27.18 -19.20 20.51
CA ILE A 361 -26.29 -20.29 20.12
C ILE A 361 -24.91 -20.17 20.81
N TRP A 362 -24.37 -18.92 20.90
CA TRP A 362 -23.08 -18.63 21.55
C TRP A 362 -23.20 -17.58 22.65
N PRO A 363 -23.83 -17.90 23.81
CA PRO A 363 -24.02 -16.92 24.89
C PRO A 363 -22.72 -16.42 25.53
N ARG A 364 -21.61 -17.17 25.41
CA ARG A 364 -20.29 -16.74 25.89
C ARG A 364 -19.66 -15.61 25.06
N VAL A 365 -20.02 -15.49 23.78
CA VAL A 365 -19.45 -14.49 22.86
C VAL A 365 -20.38 -13.29 22.71
N PHE A 366 -21.71 -13.51 22.65
CA PHE A 366 -22.72 -12.50 22.36
C PHE A 366 -23.68 -12.18 23.53
N GLY A 367 -23.51 -12.79 24.73
CA GLY A 367 -24.38 -12.58 25.92
C GLY A 367 -24.02 -11.29 26.65
N ASP A 368 -25.05 -10.52 27.08
CA ASP A 368 -24.87 -9.42 28.03
C ASP A 368 -24.63 -10.02 29.44
N THR A 369 -23.52 -9.69 30.09
CA THR A 369 -23.38 -9.87 31.52
C THR A 369 -24.28 -8.84 32.24
N SER A 370 -25.52 -9.20 32.51
CA SER A 370 -26.37 -8.45 33.44
C SER A 370 -26.00 -8.86 34.88
N ASN A 371 -25.29 -8.00 35.59
CA ASN A 371 -25.23 -8.07 37.03
C ASN A 371 -26.51 -7.45 37.60
N ASN A 372 -27.43 -8.31 38.06
CA ASN A 372 -28.38 -7.94 39.11
C ASN A 372 -27.71 -8.22 40.47
N GLY A 373 -27.47 -7.19 41.23
CA GLY A 373 -26.94 -7.30 42.57
C GLY A 373 -27.05 -5.99 43.31
N SER A 374 -27.99 -6.00 44.25
CA SER A 374 -28.25 -4.99 45.26
C SER A 374 -27.00 -4.53 45.99
N GLY A 375 -27.01 -3.28 46.45
CA GLY A 375 -25.91 -2.58 47.06
C GLY A 375 -25.36 -3.18 48.35
N SER A 376 -24.12 -2.89 48.58
CA SER A 376 -23.58 -2.45 49.85
C SER A 376 -22.23 -1.78 49.64
N LYS A 377 -22.02 -0.77 50.44
CA LYS A 377 -20.84 0.10 50.50
C LYS A 377 -19.63 -0.64 51.11
N LEU A 378 -18.47 -0.14 50.71
CA LEU A 378 -17.27 0.11 51.52
C LEU A 378 -16.04 -0.78 51.30
N THR A 379 -15.00 -0.05 51.00
CA THR A 379 -13.55 -0.18 51.28
C THR A 379 -12.73 -1.13 50.44
N GLY A 380 -12.00 -0.50 49.59
CA GLY A 380 -10.57 -0.61 49.28
C GLY A 380 -9.93 -1.97 49.24
N ARG A 381 -9.71 -2.44 48.04
CA ARG A 381 -8.41 -2.97 47.61
C ARG A 381 -8.51 -3.25 46.10
N SER A 382 -7.83 -2.42 45.27
CA SER A 382 -7.70 -2.68 43.85
C SER A 382 -6.85 -3.94 43.66
N THR A 383 -7.48 -4.99 43.20
CA THR A 383 -6.81 -6.07 42.49
C THR A 383 -7.46 -6.08 41.12
N GLY A 384 -6.93 -5.19 40.23
CA GLY A 384 -7.13 -5.30 38.80
C GLY A 384 -6.46 -6.59 38.37
N GLY A 385 -7.22 -7.53 37.82
CA GLY A 385 -6.66 -8.66 37.13
C GLY A 385 -5.91 -8.10 35.90
N SER A 386 -4.58 -8.00 35.99
CA SER A 386 -3.71 -7.69 34.87
C SER A 386 -3.87 -8.79 33.83
N THR A 387 -4.22 -8.42 32.61
CA THR A 387 -4.19 -9.36 31.49
C THR A 387 -2.71 -9.63 31.21
N GLU A 388 -2.19 -10.74 31.71
CA GLU A 388 -0.81 -11.15 31.52
C GLU A 388 -0.60 -11.55 30.05
N TYR A 389 0.42 -11.00 29.41
CA TYR A 389 0.88 -11.37 28.09
C TYR A 389 2.08 -12.30 28.19
N ASP A 390 2.32 -13.13 27.20
CA ASP A 390 3.55 -13.93 27.13
C ASP A 390 4.73 -13.01 26.78
N TYR A 391 4.53 -12.13 25.77
CA TYR A 391 5.51 -11.19 25.28
C TYR A 391 4.94 -9.78 25.15
N ILE A 392 5.76 -8.78 25.46
CA ILE A 392 5.51 -7.38 25.13
C ILE A 392 6.54 -6.93 24.11
N VAL A 393 6.11 -6.41 22.95
CA VAL A 393 6.97 -5.83 21.93
C VAL A 393 6.74 -4.33 21.91
N VAL A 394 7.80 -3.53 21.99
CA VAL A 394 7.75 -2.07 22.01
C VAL A 394 8.23 -1.53 20.68
N GLY A 395 7.32 -0.95 19.89
CA GLY A 395 7.56 -0.44 18.54
C GLY A 395 7.15 -1.43 17.43
N SER A 396 6.36 -0.95 16.49
CA SER A 396 5.78 -1.72 15.39
C SER A 396 6.58 -1.64 14.07
N GLY A 397 7.77 -1.07 14.11
CA GLY A 397 8.62 -0.83 12.94
C GLY A 397 9.19 -2.10 12.31
N ALA A 398 10.27 -1.94 11.54
CA ALA A 398 10.91 -3.02 10.79
C ALA A 398 11.37 -4.20 11.65
N GLY A 399 11.80 -3.95 12.90
CA GLY A 399 12.19 -5.00 13.85
C GLY A 399 10.97 -5.62 14.54
N GLY A 400 10.20 -4.81 15.28
CA GLY A 400 9.17 -5.31 16.18
C GLY A 400 7.89 -5.79 15.48
N GLY A 401 7.54 -5.23 14.34
CA GLY A 401 6.32 -5.62 13.60
C GLY A 401 6.33 -7.08 13.16
N PRO A 402 7.30 -7.52 12.35
CA PRO A 402 7.38 -8.92 11.93
C PRO A 402 7.58 -9.87 13.10
N LEU A 403 8.40 -9.49 14.10
CA LEU A 403 8.63 -10.26 15.31
C LEU A 403 7.33 -10.53 16.10
N ALA A 404 6.55 -9.49 16.38
CA ALA A 404 5.27 -9.61 17.09
C ALA A 404 4.29 -10.50 16.32
N ALA A 405 4.22 -10.36 15.00
CA ALA A 405 3.40 -11.21 14.15
C ALA A 405 3.85 -12.68 14.22
N ARG A 406 5.16 -12.96 14.15
CA ARG A 406 5.71 -14.33 14.24
C ARG A 406 5.44 -14.97 15.60
N LEU A 407 5.67 -14.26 16.69
CA LEU A 407 5.41 -14.76 18.05
C LEU A 407 3.92 -15.09 18.24
N ALA A 408 3.02 -14.22 17.77
CA ALA A 408 1.59 -14.48 17.83
C ALA A 408 1.18 -15.69 16.97
N ARG A 409 1.74 -15.85 15.78
CA ARG A 409 1.55 -17.02 14.91
C ARG A 409 2.16 -18.29 15.48
N GLY A 410 3.20 -18.16 16.31
CA GLY A 410 3.77 -19.23 17.15
C GLY A 410 2.85 -19.66 18.30
N GLY A 411 1.69 -19.01 18.50
CA GLY A 411 0.65 -19.38 19.45
C GLY A 411 0.72 -18.64 20.78
N TYR A 412 1.63 -17.69 20.95
CA TYR A 412 1.78 -16.86 22.16
C TYR A 412 0.82 -15.68 22.15
N LYS A 413 0.52 -15.17 23.34
CA LYS A 413 -0.27 -13.94 23.52
C LYS A 413 0.68 -12.75 23.56
N VAL A 414 0.65 -11.92 22.53
CA VAL A 414 1.58 -10.81 22.31
C VAL A 414 0.84 -9.48 22.47
N LEU A 415 1.43 -8.55 23.22
CA LEU A 415 1.06 -7.14 23.22
C LEU A 415 2.11 -6.35 22.44
N LEU A 416 1.67 -5.66 21.40
CA LEU A 416 2.49 -4.72 20.65
C LEU A 416 2.09 -3.29 21.05
N LEU A 417 3.05 -2.52 21.55
CA LEU A 417 2.88 -1.11 21.94
C LEU A 417 3.52 -0.19 20.91
N ASP A 418 2.79 0.82 20.46
CA ASP A 418 3.35 1.84 19.56
C ASP A 418 2.89 3.25 19.98
N ALA A 419 3.82 4.20 19.99
CA ALA A 419 3.54 5.59 20.37
C ALA A 419 2.73 6.35 19.30
N GLY A 420 2.79 5.91 18.03
CA GLY A 420 2.03 6.44 16.91
C GLY A 420 0.58 5.95 16.85
N ASP A 421 -0.12 6.39 15.83
CA ASP A 421 -1.44 5.85 15.46
C ASP A 421 -1.36 5.04 14.15
N ASP A 422 -2.47 4.60 13.57
CA ASP A 422 -2.48 3.89 12.29
C ASP A 422 -2.88 4.83 11.16
N GLN A 423 -2.00 5.01 10.18
CA GLN A 423 -2.21 5.83 8.98
C GLN A 423 -2.26 4.99 7.69
N GLY A 424 -2.40 3.66 7.79
CA GLY A 424 -2.40 2.76 6.64
C GLY A 424 -3.49 2.99 5.59
N ASP A 425 -4.56 3.72 5.94
CA ASP A 425 -5.59 4.14 5.00
C ASP A 425 -5.26 5.46 4.28
N ALA A 426 -4.22 6.18 4.72
CA ALA A 426 -3.80 7.43 4.08
C ALA A 426 -3.12 7.17 2.72
N LEU A 427 -3.52 7.93 1.70
CA LEU A 427 -2.92 7.84 0.35
C LEU A 427 -1.42 8.13 0.39
N HIS A 428 -0.96 9.01 1.28
CA HIS A 428 0.45 9.31 1.50
C HIS A 428 1.26 8.07 1.88
N GLN A 429 0.68 7.14 2.64
CA GLN A 429 1.34 5.88 2.97
C GLN A 429 1.18 4.84 1.85
N GLN A 430 0.01 4.77 1.20
CA GLN A 430 -0.30 3.71 0.25
C GLN A 430 0.40 3.86 -1.10
N ILE A 431 0.46 5.10 -1.63
CA ILE A 431 0.96 5.36 -2.99
C ILE A 431 2.49 5.42 -2.99
N PRO A 432 3.19 4.59 -3.79
CA PRO A 432 4.65 4.58 -3.83
C PRO A 432 5.28 5.94 -4.14
N ALA A 433 4.74 6.69 -5.09
CA ALA A 433 5.26 8.01 -5.48
C ALA A 433 5.13 9.07 -4.37
N MET A 434 4.27 8.83 -3.37
CA MET A 434 4.12 9.74 -2.22
C MET A 434 5.21 9.55 -1.15
N GLN A 435 6.26 8.76 -1.39
CA GLN A 435 7.28 8.46 -0.39
C GLN A 435 7.93 9.73 0.19
N LEU A 436 8.20 10.76 -0.61
CA LEU A 436 8.73 12.05 -0.11
C LEU A 436 7.66 12.81 0.69
N HIS A 437 6.43 12.93 0.18
CA HIS A 437 5.33 13.59 0.87
C HIS A 437 4.92 12.91 2.17
N SER A 438 5.06 11.58 2.24
CA SER A 438 4.75 10.82 3.46
C SER A 438 5.68 11.19 4.62
N VAL A 439 6.90 11.62 4.33
CA VAL A 439 7.87 12.10 5.32
C VAL A 439 7.36 13.35 6.04
N GLU A 440 6.74 14.29 5.32
CA GLU A 440 6.18 15.52 5.90
C GLU A 440 4.67 15.44 6.20
N TYR A 441 4.05 14.28 6.01
CA TYR A 441 2.64 14.09 6.33
C TYR A 441 2.42 14.16 7.85
N ALA A 442 1.84 15.27 8.32
CA ALA A 442 1.75 15.62 9.74
C ALA A 442 1.23 14.50 10.67
N PRO A 443 0.26 13.64 10.28
CA PRO A 443 -0.15 12.52 11.15
C PRO A 443 0.90 11.45 11.38
N MET A 444 1.94 11.35 10.53
CA MET A 444 2.95 10.30 10.57
C MET A 444 4.32 10.81 11.00
N ARG A 445 4.64 12.10 10.74
CA ARG A 445 6.00 12.61 10.88
C ARG A 445 6.42 12.75 12.34
N TRP A 446 7.66 12.36 12.59
CA TRP A 446 8.46 12.69 13.76
C TRP A 446 9.73 13.40 13.31
N ASP A 447 9.95 14.61 13.82
CA ASP A 447 11.07 15.46 13.48
C ASP A 447 12.14 15.35 14.58
N TYR A 448 13.22 14.65 14.26
CA TYR A 448 14.43 14.74 15.06
C TYR A 448 15.34 15.79 14.45
N PHE A 449 16.04 16.52 15.29
CA PHE A 449 17.09 17.43 14.87
C PHE A 449 18.39 16.89 15.42
N VAL A 450 19.37 16.65 14.54
CA VAL A 450 20.63 16.00 14.84
C VAL A 450 21.80 16.93 14.58
N SER A 451 22.93 16.68 15.24
CA SER A 451 24.21 17.31 14.96
C SER A 451 25.07 16.38 14.10
N HIS A 452 25.71 16.93 13.09
CA HIS A 452 26.77 16.26 12.34
C HIS A 452 28.16 16.54 12.95
N TYR A 453 28.28 17.65 13.67
CA TYR A 453 29.50 18.15 14.26
C TYR A 453 29.29 18.67 15.68
N ASP A 454 30.29 18.55 16.55
CA ASP A 454 30.29 19.17 17.88
C ASP A 454 30.41 20.70 17.77
N ASN A 455 31.09 21.20 16.73
CA ASN A 455 31.31 22.64 16.51
C ASN A 455 30.06 23.27 15.82
N LEU A 456 29.31 24.10 16.56
CA LEU A 456 28.09 24.74 16.04
C LEU A 456 28.37 25.64 14.81
N THR A 457 29.47 26.40 14.81
CA THR A 457 29.82 27.29 13.68
C THR A 457 30.07 26.49 12.41
N ARG A 458 30.62 25.29 12.51
CA ARG A 458 30.76 24.36 11.40
C ARG A 458 29.40 23.77 10.98
N GLN A 459 28.60 23.37 11.94
CA GLN A 459 27.23 22.83 11.72
C GLN A 459 26.35 23.85 10.99
N GLU A 460 26.51 25.16 11.27
CA GLU A 460 25.76 26.25 10.63
C GLU A 460 26.16 26.51 9.18
N GLN A 461 27.21 25.86 8.65
CA GLN A 461 27.57 25.91 7.23
C GLN A 461 26.67 24.99 6.37
N ASP A 462 25.99 24.02 6.98
CA ASP A 462 25.04 23.17 6.29
C ASP A 462 23.78 23.97 5.91
N SER A 463 23.43 23.98 4.61
CA SER A 463 22.25 24.72 4.11
C SER A 463 20.93 24.23 4.70
N LYS A 464 20.90 23.04 5.32
CA LYS A 464 19.76 22.41 5.95
C LYS A 464 19.66 22.71 7.47
N MET A 465 20.61 23.47 8.02
CA MET A 465 20.57 23.86 9.42
C MET A 465 19.24 24.53 9.75
N THR A 466 18.57 24.01 10.78
CA THR A 466 17.23 24.45 11.17
C THR A 466 17.27 25.12 12.53
N TYR A 467 16.54 26.22 12.63
CA TYR A 467 16.40 27.03 13.82
C TYR A 467 14.92 27.17 14.21
N ARG A 468 14.66 27.32 15.49
CA ARG A 468 13.34 27.70 15.99
C ARG A 468 13.33 29.18 16.28
N THR A 469 12.45 29.90 15.63
CA THR A 469 12.28 31.35 15.84
C THR A 469 11.58 31.64 17.18
N PRO A 470 11.67 32.86 17.72
CA PRO A 470 10.92 33.25 18.92
C PRO A 470 9.39 33.11 18.77
N SER A 471 8.86 33.14 17.56
CA SER A 471 7.44 32.83 17.28
C SER A 471 7.10 31.34 17.32
N GLY A 472 8.10 30.45 17.41
CA GLY A 472 7.93 28.99 17.37
C GLY A 472 7.96 28.39 15.96
N GLU A 473 8.11 29.20 14.92
CA GLU A 473 8.25 28.72 13.54
C GLU A 473 9.63 28.16 13.27
N LEU A 474 9.75 27.25 12.30
CA LEU A 474 11.02 26.69 11.86
C LEU A 474 11.58 27.53 10.70
N HIS A 475 12.83 27.97 10.85
CA HIS A 475 13.64 28.57 9.81
C HIS A 475 14.75 27.62 9.39
N THR A 476 14.93 27.40 8.09
CA THR A 476 16.01 26.55 7.56
C THR A 476 16.96 27.39 6.72
N GLY A 477 18.26 27.17 6.88
CA GLY A 477 19.33 27.83 6.15
C GLY A 477 19.94 29.04 6.85
N ALA A 478 20.76 29.79 6.10
CA ALA A 478 21.51 30.91 6.61
C ALA A 478 20.64 32.10 7.07
N ASN A 479 21.20 32.93 7.93
CA ASN A 479 20.59 34.17 8.43
C ASN A 479 19.24 33.97 9.15
N PRO A 480 19.19 33.14 10.20
CA PRO A 480 17.99 33.01 11.01
C PRO A 480 17.57 34.34 11.66
N PRO A 481 16.28 34.56 11.94
CA PRO A 481 15.82 35.70 12.74
C PRO A 481 16.59 35.80 14.05
N ALA A 482 16.76 37.04 14.57
CA ALA A 482 17.43 37.25 15.84
C ALA A 482 16.78 36.42 16.96
N ASP A 483 17.61 35.97 17.92
CA ASP A 483 17.20 35.16 19.08
C ASP A 483 16.56 33.79 18.69
N SER A 484 16.81 33.28 17.48
CA SER A 484 16.40 31.91 17.08
C SER A 484 17.27 30.86 17.75
N GLU A 485 16.63 29.78 18.24
CA GLU A 485 17.28 28.63 18.86
C GLU A 485 17.81 27.67 17.77
N PRO A 486 19.11 27.31 17.72
CA PRO A 486 19.61 26.32 16.81
C PRO A 486 19.13 24.91 17.22
N LEU A 487 18.50 24.19 16.30
CA LEU A 487 17.99 22.83 16.52
C LEU A 487 18.93 21.77 15.96
N GLY A 488 19.47 21.97 14.77
CA GLY A 488 20.28 21.00 14.04
C GLY A 488 19.69 20.68 12.64
N ILE A 489 20.11 19.57 12.07
CA ILE A 489 19.65 19.08 10.75
C ILE A 489 18.44 18.16 10.94
N LEU A 490 17.39 18.32 10.13
CA LEU A 490 16.20 17.48 10.19
C LEU A 490 16.54 16.04 9.83
N TYR A 491 16.22 15.12 10.74
CA TYR A 491 16.38 13.68 10.56
C TYR A 491 15.00 13.02 10.70
N PRO A 492 14.29 12.78 9.60
CA PRO A 492 12.90 12.37 9.64
C PRO A 492 12.73 10.92 10.14
N ARG A 493 11.74 10.71 11.02
CA ARG A 493 11.26 9.41 11.47
C ARG A 493 9.73 9.38 11.38
N SER A 494 9.11 8.25 11.67
CA SER A 494 7.67 8.08 11.59
C SER A 494 7.08 7.51 12.87
N GLY A 495 6.08 8.22 13.41
CA GLY A 495 5.28 7.80 14.57
C GLY A 495 3.93 7.22 14.14
N THR A 496 3.93 6.09 13.46
CA THR A 496 2.72 5.36 13.02
C THR A 496 2.95 3.86 13.00
N LEU A 497 1.88 3.07 12.98
CA LEU A 497 1.95 1.62 12.85
C LEU A 497 2.75 1.21 11.61
N GLY A 498 3.82 0.44 11.84
CA GLY A 498 4.84 0.10 10.84
C GLY A 498 6.12 0.95 10.96
N GLY A 499 6.15 1.99 11.81
CA GLY A 499 7.32 2.86 11.99
C GLY A 499 7.79 3.48 10.67
N CYS A 500 9.10 3.64 10.50
CA CYS A 500 9.69 4.26 9.30
C CYS A 500 9.43 3.49 7.99
N THR A 501 8.95 2.25 8.03
CA THR A 501 8.54 1.52 6.82
C THR A 501 7.28 2.10 6.19
N ALA A 502 6.51 2.91 6.93
CA ALA A 502 5.32 3.60 6.45
C ALA A 502 5.63 4.81 5.55
N HIS A 503 6.86 5.34 5.60
CA HIS A 503 7.26 6.53 4.83
C HIS A 503 8.57 6.38 4.04
N ASN A 504 9.30 5.26 4.15
CA ASN A 504 10.55 5.03 3.43
C ASN A 504 10.36 4.94 1.91
N ALA A 505 11.46 4.92 1.16
CA ALA A 505 11.46 4.79 -0.30
C ALA A 505 11.16 3.34 -0.80
N MET A 506 10.80 2.41 0.08
CA MET A 506 10.47 1.00 -0.23
C MET A 506 11.60 0.20 -0.89
N VAL A 507 12.80 0.74 -0.96
CA VAL A 507 13.96 0.06 -1.56
C VAL A 507 14.29 -1.20 -0.77
N THR A 508 14.45 -2.33 -1.46
CA THR A 508 14.63 -3.65 -0.85
C THR A 508 15.86 -4.31 -1.46
N ILE A 509 17.05 -3.98 -0.96
CA ILE A 509 18.33 -4.51 -1.43
C ILE A 509 18.94 -5.40 -0.35
N TYR A 510 19.33 -6.62 -0.73
CA TYR A 510 20.00 -7.57 0.13
C TYR A 510 21.39 -7.04 0.52
N PRO A 511 21.79 -7.09 1.82
CA PRO A 511 23.10 -6.59 2.27
C PRO A 511 24.23 -7.43 1.72
N TYR A 512 25.48 -7.07 1.98
CA TYR A 512 26.61 -7.90 1.62
C TYR A 512 26.60 -9.21 2.42
N GLU A 513 27.05 -10.28 1.83
CA GLU A 513 27.18 -11.57 2.54
C GLU A 513 28.19 -11.44 3.69
N ARG A 514 29.24 -10.69 3.46
CA ARG A 514 30.24 -10.36 4.49
C ARG A 514 29.66 -9.69 5.74
N ASP A 515 28.60 -8.88 5.65
CA ASP A 515 27.98 -8.26 6.83
C ASP A 515 27.48 -9.31 7.84
N TRP A 516 27.06 -10.47 7.33
CA TRP A 516 26.62 -11.60 8.15
C TRP A 516 27.79 -12.47 8.63
N ASP A 517 28.75 -12.74 7.74
CA ASP A 517 29.91 -13.56 8.08
C ASP A 517 30.80 -12.89 9.14
N GLU A 518 31.01 -11.56 9.05
CA GLU A 518 31.70 -10.79 10.11
C GLU A 518 30.98 -10.90 11.46
N LEU A 519 29.63 -10.90 11.46
CA LEU A 519 28.86 -11.09 12.67
C LEU A 519 28.95 -12.50 13.22
N ALA A 520 28.96 -13.52 12.35
CA ALA A 520 29.20 -14.91 12.73
C ALA A 520 30.61 -15.11 13.33
N GLU A 521 31.61 -14.53 12.71
CA GLU A 521 33.01 -14.58 13.21
C GLU A 521 33.13 -13.89 14.57
N MET A 522 32.58 -12.69 14.71
CA MET A 522 32.61 -11.88 15.92
C MET A 522 31.95 -12.59 17.11
N THR A 523 30.80 -13.22 16.89
CA THR A 523 30.03 -13.89 17.94
C THR A 523 30.41 -15.36 18.14
N GLY A 524 31.17 -15.94 17.22
CA GLY A 524 31.45 -17.39 17.19
C GLY A 524 30.21 -18.27 16.91
N ASN A 525 29.13 -17.67 16.40
CA ASN A 525 27.84 -18.31 16.16
C ASN A 525 27.51 -18.41 14.66
N ASP A 526 27.74 -19.60 14.06
CA ASP A 526 27.54 -19.87 12.64
C ASP A 526 26.09 -19.65 12.16
N THR A 527 25.10 -19.57 13.06
CA THR A 527 23.72 -19.26 12.66
C THR A 527 23.57 -17.85 12.09
N TRP A 528 24.60 -16.99 12.24
CA TRP A 528 24.68 -15.66 11.63
C TRP A 528 25.36 -15.67 10.25
N SER A 529 25.95 -16.79 9.81
CA SER A 529 26.61 -16.84 8.50
C SER A 529 25.67 -16.46 7.34
N ALA A 530 26.25 -15.96 6.27
CA ALA A 530 25.51 -15.49 5.08
C ALA A 530 24.56 -16.54 4.53
N ASP A 531 24.99 -17.81 4.48
CA ASP A 531 24.16 -18.93 4.01
C ASP A 531 22.91 -19.13 4.89
N ASN A 532 23.04 -19.04 6.21
CA ASN A 532 21.92 -19.16 7.14
C ASN A 532 21.00 -17.93 7.05
N MET A 533 21.57 -16.74 6.98
CA MET A 533 20.80 -15.48 6.86
C MET A 533 20.06 -15.37 5.53
N ARG A 534 20.59 -15.94 4.42
CA ARG A 534 19.86 -16.06 3.16
C ARG A 534 18.54 -16.83 3.32
N GLY A 535 18.49 -17.78 4.24
CA GLY A 535 17.26 -18.48 4.61
C GLY A 535 16.16 -17.54 5.10
N TYR A 536 16.49 -16.55 5.92
CA TYR A 536 15.55 -15.55 6.43
C TYR A 536 15.08 -14.59 5.34
N PHE A 537 15.94 -14.18 4.42
CA PHE A 537 15.52 -13.43 3.24
C PHE A 537 14.47 -14.21 2.44
N LYS A 538 14.73 -15.47 2.11
CA LYS A 538 13.76 -16.32 1.39
C LYS A 538 12.46 -16.54 2.17
N LYS A 539 12.52 -16.60 3.50
CA LYS A 539 11.35 -16.77 4.38
C LYS A 539 10.41 -15.56 4.36
N LEU A 540 10.96 -14.36 4.28
CA LEU A 540 10.19 -13.12 4.34
C LEU A 540 9.72 -12.62 2.98
N GLU A 541 10.41 -12.97 1.88
CA GLU A 541 10.14 -12.45 0.54
C GLU A 541 8.98 -13.19 -0.16
N ASP A 542 8.14 -12.42 -0.87
CA ASP A 542 7.20 -12.88 -1.90
C ASP A 542 7.57 -12.20 -3.22
N ASN A 543 8.57 -12.75 -3.92
CA ASN A 543 9.12 -12.17 -5.15
C ASN A 543 8.10 -12.21 -6.29
N ARG A 544 7.88 -11.06 -6.97
CA ARG A 544 6.92 -10.89 -8.06
C ARG A 544 7.54 -10.43 -9.38
N TYR A 545 8.87 -10.42 -9.47
CA TYR A 545 9.57 -9.95 -10.67
C TYR A 545 10.46 -11.02 -11.32
N LEU A 546 10.68 -12.14 -10.65
CA LEU A 546 11.44 -13.28 -11.19
C LEU A 546 10.55 -14.52 -11.31
N PRO A 547 10.91 -15.48 -12.18
CA PRO A 547 10.29 -16.81 -12.22
C PRO A 547 10.44 -17.54 -10.87
N SER A 548 9.42 -18.31 -10.47
CA SER A 548 9.35 -18.98 -9.16
C SER A 548 10.34 -20.16 -8.97
N ASP A 549 11.18 -20.44 -9.94
CA ASP A 549 12.23 -21.47 -9.91
C ASP A 549 13.62 -20.93 -9.51
N ILE A 550 13.75 -19.62 -9.28
CA ILE A 550 15.02 -19.01 -8.83
C ILE A 550 15.21 -19.28 -7.33
N VAL A 551 16.08 -20.23 -7.02
CA VAL A 551 16.28 -20.79 -5.66
C VAL A 551 16.81 -19.79 -4.61
N SER A 552 17.43 -18.69 -5.02
CA SER A 552 17.95 -17.65 -4.11
C SER A 552 16.88 -16.68 -3.57
N HIS A 553 15.64 -16.78 -4.07
CA HIS A 553 14.50 -15.94 -3.69
C HIS A 553 13.40 -16.71 -2.98
N GLY A 554 12.53 -15.97 -2.27
CA GLY A 554 11.31 -16.46 -1.65
C GLY A 554 10.05 -16.07 -2.44
N TYR A 555 9.02 -16.93 -2.41
CA TYR A 555 7.77 -16.74 -3.16
C TYR A 555 6.51 -16.95 -2.31
N GLY A 556 6.63 -16.96 -1.01
CA GLY A 556 5.53 -17.19 -0.08
C GLY A 556 5.65 -16.41 1.21
N GLY A 557 6.53 -15.43 1.26
CA GLY A 557 6.73 -14.54 2.40
C GLY A 557 5.63 -13.47 2.52
N TRP A 558 5.76 -12.65 3.52
CA TRP A 558 4.82 -11.54 3.78
C TRP A 558 5.21 -10.24 3.06
N LEU A 559 6.48 -10.09 2.66
CA LEU A 559 6.99 -8.90 1.97
C LEU A 559 6.97 -9.11 0.46
N GLN A 560 6.00 -8.53 -0.21
CA GLN A 560 5.95 -8.60 -1.66
C GLN A 560 6.95 -7.65 -2.30
N THR A 561 7.81 -8.17 -3.20
CA THR A 561 8.82 -7.39 -3.92
C THR A 561 8.50 -7.33 -5.42
N SER A 562 8.66 -6.14 -6.01
CA SER A 562 8.42 -5.88 -7.43
C SER A 562 9.46 -4.91 -7.98
N LEU A 563 9.46 -4.68 -9.31
CA LEU A 563 10.33 -3.70 -9.97
C LEU A 563 9.51 -2.56 -10.59
N THR A 564 10.15 -1.39 -10.73
CA THR A 564 9.61 -0.29 -11.55
C THR A 564 9.44 -0.74 -12.99
N GLN A 565 8.33 -0.36 -13.62
CA GLN A 565 8.06 -0.70 -15.01
C GLN A 565 8.99 0.04 -15.97
N LEU A 566 9.76 -0.69 -16.79
CA LEU A 566 10.70 -0.09 -17.75
C LEU A 566 10.00 0.71 -18.87
N SER A 567 8.71 0.46 -19.12
CA SER A 567 7.89 1.27 -20.01
C SER A 567 7.91 2.75 -19.64
N LEU A 568 7.89 3.08 -18.33
CA LEU A 568 7.96 4.47 -17.84
C LEU A 568 9.25 5.18 -18.25
N VAL A 569 10.38 4.47 -18.32
CA VAL A 569 11.66 5.03 -18.81
C VAL A 569 11.59 5.36 -20.29
N LEU A 570 10.83 4.59 -21.08
CA LEU A 570 10.71 4.79 -22.52
C LEU A 570 9.71 5.86 -22.91
N GLU A 571 8.77 6.21 -22.02
CA GLU A 571 7.78 7.27 -22.25
C GLU A 571 8.38 8.68 -22.15
N ASP A 572 9.58 8.81 -21.55
CA ASP A 572 10.26 10.08 -21.39
C ASP A 572 11.66 10.04 -22.05
N PRO A 573 11.91 10.78 -23.16
CA PRO A 573 13.20 10.78 -23.83
C PRO A 573 14.36 11.27 -22.95
N LYS A 574 14.10 12.18 -21.99
CA LYS A 574 15.11 12.68 -21.05
C LYS A 574 15.54 11.57 -20.09
N LEU A 575 14.56 10.84 -19.56
CA LEU A 575 14.82 9.72 -18.66
C LEU A 575 15.60 8.60 -19.37
N LEU A 576 15.24 8.31 -20.62
CA LEU A 576 16.00 7.38 -21.46
C LEU A 576 17.45 7.88 -21.71
N SER A 577 17.65 9.17 -22.00
CA SER A 577 18.98 9.74 -22.22
C SER A 577 19.84 9.70 -20.98
N LEU A 578 19.26 9.87 -19.77
CA LEU A 578 19.97 9.75 -18.49
C LEU A 578 20.42 8.30 -18.22
N VAL A 579 19.57 7.31 -18.51
CA VAL A 579 19.95 5.88 -18.39
C VAL A 579 21.09 5.52 -19.35
N ILE A 580 21.05 6.02 -20.58
CA ILE A 580 22.12 5.87 -21.58
C ILE A 580 23.41 6.52 -21.10
N ALA A 581 23.33 7.74 -20.58
CA ALA A 581 24.47 8.50 -20.06
C ALA A 581 25.14 7.79 -18.88
N ALA A 582 24.36 7.30 -17.94
CA ALA A 582 24.87 6.51 -16.82
C ALA A 582 25.61 5.25 -17.30
N GLY A 583 25.05 4.53 -18.29
CA GLY A 583 25.70 3.37 -18.91
C GLY A 583 26.99 3.73 -19.62
N THR A 584 27.04 4.85 -20.30
CA THR A 584 28.23 5.37 -21.00
C THR A 584 29.32 5.78 -19.99
N ALA A 585 28.94 6.53 -18.95
CA ALA A 585 29.84 6.92 -17.87
C ALA A 585 30.48 5.72 -17.17
N ALA A 586 29.70 4.63 -17.01
CA ALA A 586 30.16 3.35 -16.48
C ALA A 586 31.02 2.53 -17.48
N GLY A 587 31.37 3.08 -18.63
CA GLY A 587 32.23 2.41 -19.62
C GLY A 587 31.55 1.26 -20.38
N LYS A 588 30.22 1.12 -20.33
CA LYS A 588 29.50 0.08 -21.06
C LYS A 588 29.33 0.46 -22.52
N SER A 589 29.73 -0.44 -23.43
CA SER A 589 29.44 -0.26 -24.87
C SER A 589 27.96 -0.49 -25.13
N LEU A 590 27.27 0.55 -25.57
CA LEU A 590 25.88 0.50 -26.01
C LEU A 590 25.74 0.33 -27.53
N VAL A 591 26.87 0.23 -28.25
CA VAL A 591 26.91 0.08 -29.72
C VAL A 591 26.24 -1.22 -30.14
N GLY A 592 25.27 -1.12 -31.04
CA GLY A 592 24.51 -2.26 -31.56
C GLY A 592 23.40 -2.78 -30.63
N LYS A 593 23.12 -2.14 -29.49
CA LYS A 593 21.99 -2.47 -28.62
C LYS A 593 20.75 -1.64 -28.97
N VAL A 594 19.60 -2.30 -29.02
CA VAL A 594 18.31 -1.65 -29.28
C VAL A 594 17.75 -1.17 -27.93
N ILE A 595 18.16 0.02 -27.51
CA ILE A 595 17.84 0.58 -26.16
C ILE A 595 16.51 1.33 -26.09
N ASN A 596 15.84 1.54 -27.22
CA ASN A 596 14.53 2.19 -27.29
C ASN A 596 13.36 1.21 -27.18
N THR A 597 13.59 0.02 -26.68
CA THR A 597 12.57 -1.01 -26.40
C THR A 597 12.70 -1.52 -24.97
N VAL A 598 11.59 -1.97 -24.39
CA VAL A 598 11.58 -2.59 -23.04
C VAL A 598 12.59 -3.74 -22.95
N THR A 599 12.64 -4.61 -23.96
CA THR A 599 13.56 -5.74 -24.00
C THR A 599 15.02 -5.32 -24.09
N GLY A 600 15.33 -4.30 -24.92
CA GLY A 600 16.69 -3.78 -25.06
C GLY A 600 17.17 -3.06 -23.79
N LEU A 601 16.31 -2.28 -23.18
CA LEU A 601 16.58 -1.62 -21.89
C LEU A 601 16.74 -2.65 -20.75
N ALA A 602 15.88 -3.66 -20.68
CA ALA A 602 16.01 -4.78 -19.77
C ALA A 602 17.35 -5.52 -19.94
N GLY A 603 17.87 -5.65 -21.18
CA GLY A 603 19.17 -6.26 -21.43
C GLY A 603 20.37 -5.47 -20.87
N ILE A 604 20.20 -4.18 -20.55
CA ILE A 604 21.22 -3.34 -19.90
C ILE A 604 21.08 -3.38 -18.38
N LEU A 605 19.84 -3.43 -17.90
CA LEU A 605 19.44 -3.35 -16.48
C LEU A 605 19.06 -4.72 -15.89
N ALA A 606 19.34 -5.82 -16.58
CA ALA A 606 18.83 -7.16 -16.27
C ALA A 606 19.50 -7.86 -15.09
N ARG A 607 20.37 -7.18 -14.35
CA ARG A 607 20.98 -7.78 -13.17
C ARG A 607 20.09 -7.57 -11.97
N ASP A 608 19.76 -8.67 -11.29
CA ASP A 608 19.05 -8.64 -10.03
C ASP A 608 20.02 -8.31 -8.89
N LEU A 609 19.73 -7.24 -8.14
CA LEU A 609 20.53 -6.81 -6.97
C LEU A 609 20.49 -7.82 -5.82
N ASN A 610 19.47 -8.66 -5.77
CA ASN A 610 19.23 -9.60 -4.66
C ASN A 610 19.59 -11.05 -5.03
N ASN A 611 20.24 -11.28 -6.20
CA ASN A 611 20.61 -12.63 -6.65
C ASN A 611 21.55 -13.34 -5.67
N GLY A 612 21.59 -14.67 -5.73
CA GLY A 612 22.44 -15.52 -4.88
C GLY A 612 23.79 -15.90 -5.51
N SER A 613 24.32 -15.12 -6.44
CA SER A 613 25.64 -15.39 -7.01
C SER A 613 26.73 -15.09 -5.99
N PRO A 614 27.76 -15.95 -5.86
CA PRO A 614 28.92 -15.65 -5.01
C PRO A 614 29.69 -14.38 -5.43
N LEU A 615 29.50 -13.90 -6.65
CA LEU A 615 30.14 -12.69 -7.17
C LEU A 615 29.25 -11.45 -7.06
N ARG A 616 28.01 -11.57 -6.54
CA ARG A 616 27.07 -10.45 -6.44
C ARG A 616 27.68 -9.25 -5.75
N ASP A 617 28.37 -9.46 -4.64
CA ASP A 617 28.97 -8.40 -3.83
C ASP A 617 30.20 -7.74 -4.48
N GLN A 618 30.66 -8.27 -5.62
CA GLN A 618 31.75 -7.70 -6.42
C GLN A 618 31.27 -7.05 -7.73
N ASP A 619 29.97 -7.14 -8.01
CA ASP A 619 29.39 -6.68 -9.28
C ASP A 619 29.22 -5.15 -9.30
N GLU A 620 29.78 -4.52 -10.33
CA GLU A 620 29.52 -3.12 -10.67
C GLU A 620 28.58 -3.01 -11.87
N GLY A 621 27.77 -1.98 -11.90
CA GLY A 621 26.94 -1.71 -13.09
C GLY A 621 25.63 -0.99 -12.79
N LEU A 622 24.72 -1.05 -13.78
CA LEU A 622 23.39 -0.47 -13.72
C LEU A 622 22.37 -1.55 -13.38
N PHE A 623 21.43 -1.21 -12.48
CA PHE A 623 20.43 -2.13 -11.97
C PHE A 623 19.07 -1.46 -11.90
N GLN A 624 18.01 -2.26 -11.98
CA GLN A 624 16.71 -1.87 -11.46
C GLN A 624 16.68 -2.06 -9.95
N VAL A 625 15.91 -1.24 -9.26
CA VAL A 625 15.78 -1.28 -7.80
C VAL A 625 14.56 -2.10 -7.41
N PRO A 626 14.73 -3.19 -6.64
CA PRO A 626 13.60 -3.93 -6.06
C PRO A 626 12.89 -3.09 -5.01
N LEU A 627 11.56 -3.07 -5.07
CA LEU A 627 10.69 -2.27 -4.22
C LEU A 627 9.70 -3.13 -3.45
N ALA A 628 9.46 -2.79 -2.18
CA ALA A 628 8.40 -3.34 -1.36
C ALA A 628 7.03 -2.77 -1.79
N VAL A 629 6.55 -3.21 -2.96
CA VAL A 629 5.30 -2.78 -3.59
C VAL A 629 4.46 -4.00 -3.95
N LYS A 630 3.22 -4.01 -3.44
CA LYS A 630 2.26 -5.12 -3.60
C LYS A 630 1.52 -5.03 -4.93
N LEU A 631 1.54 -6.12 -5.69
CA LEU A 631 0.79 -6.28 -6.93
C LEU A 631 -0.56 -7.00 -6.68
N PRO A 632 -1.60 -6.75 -7.48
CA PRO A 632 -1.64 -5.86 -8.65
C PRO A 632 -1.96 -4.39 -8.34
N ASP A 633 -2.19 -4.03 -7.08
CA ASP A 633 -2.69 -2.70 -6.68
C ASP A 633 -1.60 -1.62 -6.71
N TYR A 634 -0.34 -2.01 -6.77
CA TYR A 634 0.83 -1.12 -6.69
C TYR A 634 0.75 -0.20 -5.47
N LYS A 635 0.65 -0.83 -4.30
CA LYS A 635 0.66 -0.14 -3.00
C LYS A 635 1.91 -0.53 -2.22
N ARG A 636 2.37 0.37 -1.36
CA ARG A 636 3.39 0.07 -0.34
C ARG A 636 2.99 -1.18 0.44
N THR A 637 3.95 -2.06 0.73
CA THR A 637 3.78 -3.20 1.64
C THR A 637 4.88 -3.19 2.70
N GLY A 638 4.58 -3.75 3.87
CA GLY A 638 5.53 -3.78 4.99
C GLY A 638 4.96 -4.44 6.25
N PRO A 639 5.59 -4.22 7.41
CA PRO A 639 5.21 -4.82 8.68
C PRO A 639 3.76 -4.63 9.08
N ARG A 640 3.19 -3.45 8.78
CA ARG A 640 1.77 -3.18 9.05
C ARG A 640 0.85 -4.21 8.37
N ASP A 641 1.12 -4.54 7.11
CA ASP A 641 0.29 -5.52 6.39
C ASP A 641 0.38 -6.89 7.03
N PHE A 642 1.57 -7.29 7.49
CA PHE A 642 1.78 -8.57 8.17
C PHE A 642 1.12 -8.63 9.54
N LEU A 643 1.15 -7.54 10.31
CA LEU A 643 0.44 -7.40 11.58
C LEU A 643 -1.08 -7.50 11.38
N MET A 644 -1.63 -6.76 10.41
CA MET A 644 -3.08 -6.78 10.13
C MET A 644 -3.54 -8.15 9.66
N ASP A 645 -2.79 -8.79 8.76
CA ASP A 645 -3.05 -10.16 8.32
C ASP A 645 -3.01 -11.18 9.48
N THR A 646 -2.09 -10.99 10.43
CA THR A 646 -1.99 -11.83 11.63
C THR A 646 -3.23 -11.69 12.52
N ILE A 647 -3.74 -10.48 12.70
CA ILE A 647 -4.97 -10.21 13.44
C ILE A 647 -6.21 -10.78 12.71
N GLU A 648 -6.30 -10.56 11.39
CA GLU A 648 -7.40 -11.04 10.56
C GLU A 648 -7.50 -12.58 10.57
N GLN A 649 -6.36 -13.27 10.65
CA GLN A 649 -6.31 -14.72 10.80
C GLN A 649 -6.65 -15.21 12.22
N GLY A 650 -6.88 -14.31 13.18
CA GLY A 650 -7.36 -14.61 14.52
C GLY A 650 -6.27 -15.03 15.52
N TYR A 651 -5.00 -14.75 15.25
CA TYR A 651 -3.92 -14.98 16.19
C TYR A 651 -3.98 -14.01 17.38
N LYS A 652 -3.37 -14.39 18.51
CA LYS A 652 -3.44 -13.65 19.78
C LYS A 652 -2.46 -12.46 19.79
N LEU A 653 -2.70 -11.49 18.94
CA LEU A 653 -1.93 -10.25 18.84
C LEU A 653 -2.84 -9.07 19.20
N ASP A 654 -2.52 -8.41 20.31
CA ASP A 654 -3.16 -7.15 20.72
C ASP A 654 -2.23 -5.98 20.35
N ILE A 655 -2.72 -4.99 19.64
CA ILE A 655 -1.98 -3.76 19.29
C ILE A 655 -2.57 -2.59 20.06
N GLN A 656 -1.74 -1.92 20.86
CA GLN A 656 -2.13 -0.72 21.59
C GLN A 656 -1.34 0.49 21.06
N LEU A 657 -2.01 1.30 20.27
CA LEU A 657 -1.47 2.53 19.65
C LEU A 657 -1.54 3.73 20.59
N LYS A 658 -0.84 4.82 20.22
CA LYS A 658 -0.75 6.07 21.01
C LYS A 658 -0.27 5.80 22.42
N THR A 659 0.70 4.91 22.53
CA THR A 659 1.22 4.40 23.80
C THR A 659 2.73 4.54 23.81
N LEU A 660 3.20 5.62 24.41
CA LEU A 660 4.62 5.92 24.56
C LEU A 660 5.16 5.16 25.78
N VAL A 661 5.98 4.13 25.53
CA VAL A 661 6.66 3.40 26.61
C VAL A 661 7.70 4.32 27.24
N SER A 662 7.65 4.44 28.55
CA SER A 662 8.51 5.32 29.35
C SER A 662 9.72 4.62 29.92
N LYS A 663 9.56 3.36 30.33
CA LYS A 663 10.64 2.51 30.88
C LYS A 663 10.23 1.05 30.96
N VAL A 664 11.21 0.15 31.09
CA VAL A 664 11.05 -1.26 31.45
C VAL A 664 10.90 -1.39 32.96
N ILE A 665 10.06 -2.30 33.42
CA ILE A 665 9.88 -2.66 34.83
C ILE A 665 10.73 -3.90 35.11
N PHE A 666 11.63 -3.81 36.10
CA PHE A 666 12.47 -4.91 36.53
C PHE A 666 12.01 -5.47 37.85
N ASP A 667 12.13 -6.79 38.00
CA ASP A 667 12.17 -7.51 39.27
C ASP A 667 13.64 -7.73 39.65
N GLU A 668 14.08 -7.06 40.68
CA GLU A 668 15.47 -7.08 41.15
C GLU A 668 15.67 -8.10 42.31
N SER A 669 14.70 -8.99 42.57
CA SER A 669 14.76 -9.96 43.65
C SER A 669 15.68 -11.16 43.38
N GLY A 670 16.09 -11.37 42.11
CA GLY A 670 17.00 -12.46 41.69
C GLY A 670 18.46 -12.02 41.58
N ASP A 671 19.31 -12.92 41.08
CA ASP A 671 20.74 -12.65 40.86
C ASP A 671 21.00 -11.60 39.76
N LYS A 672 20.08 -11.50 38.79
CA LYS A 672 20.07 -10.48 37.73
C LYS A 672 18.70 -9.81 37.67
N PRO A 673 18.62 -8.52 37.34
CA PRO A 673 17.37 -7.82 37.13
C PRO A 673 16.61 -8.45 35.96
N ARG A 674 15.38 -8.89 36.24
CA ARG A 674 14.50 -9.51 35.23
C ARG A 674 13.45 -8.53 34.75
N ALA A 675 13.35 -8.33 33.45
CA ALA A 675 12.27 -7.55 32.85
C ALA A 675 10.92 -8.29 32.95
N ILE A 676 9.94 -7.65 33.61
CA ILE A 676 8.62 -8.23 33.88
C ILE A 676 7.50 -7.42 33.22
N GLY A 677 7.80 -6.26 32.60
CA GLY A 677 6.79 -5.42 31.98
C GLY A 677 7.34 -4.06 31.58
N VAL A 678 6.43 -3.17 31.23
CA VAL A 678 6.75 -1.78 30.86
C VAL A 678 5.76 -0.81 31.49
N ASP A 679 6.25 0.39 31.86
CA ASP A 679 5.45 1.57 32.14
C ASP A 679 5.28 2.38 30.86
N TYR A 680 4.11 3.00 30.66
CA TYR A 680 3.81 3.80 29.49
C TYR A 680 2.93 5.01 29.78
N LEU A 681 2.92 5.94 28.86
CA LEU A 681 2.01 7.08 28.78
C LEU A 681 1.07 6.89 27.59
N GLN A 682 -0.23 6.86 27.81
CA GLN A 682 -1.22 6.74 26.74
C GLN A 682 -1.78 8.10 26.38
N GLY A 683 -1.68 8.47 25.12
CA GLY A 683 -2.18 9.72 24.57
C GLY A 683 -1.63 9.99 23.18
N LYS A 684 -2.31 10.84 22.44
CA LYS A 684 -1.92 11.24 21.10
C LYS A 684 -0.84 12.32 21.15
N SER A 685 0.18 12.23 20.28
CA SER A 685 1.20 13.27 20.11
C SER A 685 1.87 13.67 21.44
N LEU A 686 2.26 12.66 22.25
CA LEU A 686 2.95 12.89 23.51
C LEU A 686 4.45 13.11 23.34
N TYR A 687 5.07 12.40 22.39
CA TYR A 687 6.50 12.46 22.15
C TYR A 687 6.88 13.74 21.40
N ARG A 688 7.91 14.45 21.85
CA ARG A 688 8.24 15.80 21.34
C ARG A 688 8.92 15.81 19.95
N ALA A 689 9.21 14.66 19.38
CA ALA A 689 9.50 14.56 17.96
C ALA A 689 8.25 14.77 17.07
N ASP A 690 7.06 14.60 17.60
CA ASP A 690 5.82 14.92 16.88
C ASP A 690 5.63 16.45 16.84
N PRO A 691 5.62 17.11 15.67
CA PRO A 691 5.45 18.56 15.59
C PRO A 691 4.17 19.07 16.26
N ARG A 692 3.15 18.21 16.39
CA ARG A 692 1.88 18.51 17.03
C ARG A 692 1.97 18.52 18.57
N ALA A 693 3.07 17.99 19.12
CA ALA A 693 3.36 18.05 20.57
C ALA A 693 3.91 19.41 21.00
N TRP A 694 4.34 20.25 20.04
CA TRP A 694 4.92 21.55 20.35
C TRP A 694 3.93 22.45 21.12
N GLY A 695 4.39 23.02 22.24
CA GLY A 695 3.55 23.87 23.11
C GLY A 695 2.46 23.12 23.88
N SER A 696 2.39 21.77 23.74
CA SER A 696 1.43 20.94 24.48
C SER A 696 1.95 20.65 25.90
N SER A 697 1.07 20.81 26.89
CA SER A 697 1.33 20.37 28.28
C SER A 697 0.75 18.97 28.56
N ALA A 698 0.43 18.19 27.53
CA ALA A 698 -0.16 16.86 27.68
C ALA A 698 0.85 15.89 28.30
N THR A 699 0.49 15.28 29.44
CA THR A 699 1.34 14.32 30.16
C THR A 699 0.95 12.85 29.90
N GLY A 700 -0.14 12.62 29.15
CA GLY A 700 -0.67 11.28 28.91
C GLY A 700 -1.28 10.61 30.17
N ILE A 701 -1.93 9.47 29.96
CA ILE A 701 -2.47 8.63 31.01
C ILE A 701 -1.44 7.53 31.33
N LYS A 702 -0.95 7.49 32.55
CA LYS A 702 0.01 6.48 33.01
C LYS A 702 -0.64 5.10 33.05
N GLY A 703 0.06 4.10 32.58
CA GLY A 703 -0.33 2.69 32.65
C GLY A 703 0.88 1.78 32.68
N SER A 704 0.65 0.52 32.98
CA SER A 704 1.69 -0.52 32.97
C SER A 704 1.13 -1.77 32.29
N ALA A 705 2.01 -2.54 31.65
CA ALA A 705 1.72 -3.85 31.08
C ALA A 705 2.78 -4.86 31.54
N TYR A 706 2.37 -6.13 31.72
CA TYR A 706 3.24 -7.18 32.27
C TYR A 706 3.35 -8.35 31.29
N ALA A 707 4.56 -8.89 31.18
CA ALA A 707 4.90 -10.07 30.41
C ALA A 707 5.34 -11.21 31.31
N SER A 708 4.86 -12.43 31.05
CA SER A 708 5.28 -13.63 31.80
C SER A 708 6.62 -14.19 31.30
N LYS A 709 6.99 -13.90 30.06
CA LYS A 709 8.23 -14.37 29.44
C LYS A 709 9.23 -13.24 29.25
N GLU A 710 9.02 -12.38 28.24
CA GLU A 710 10.02 -11.37 27.88
C GLU A 710 9.38 -10.03 27.43
N VAL A 711 10.15 -8.97 27.61
CA VAL A 711 9.97 -7.64 26.99
C VAL A 711 10.99 -7.48 25.86
N ILE A 712 10.53 -7.03 24.69
CA ILE A 712 11.38 -6.85 23.50
C ILE A 712 11.29 -5.41 23.05
N LEU A 713 12.40 -4.69 23.10
CA LEU A 713 12.48 -3.31 22.62
C LEU A 713 12.78 -3.31 21.11
N SER A 714 11.97 -2.58 20.36
CA SER A 714 12.08 -2.40 18.92
C SER A 714 11.69 -0.96 18.53
N ALA A 715 12.07 0.00 19.39
CA ALA A 715 11.68 1.40 19.26
C ALA A 715 12.55 2.19 18.27
N GLY A 716 13.53 1.54 17.65
CA GLY A 716 14.45 2.11 16.66
C GLY A 716 15.69 2.74 17.29
N THR A 717 16.64 3.08 16.44
CA THR A 717 18.01 3.49 16.79
C THR A 717 18.09 4.61 17.82
N PHE A 718 17.14 5.55 17.83
CA PHE A 718 17.16 6.69 18.77
C PHE A 718 16.40 6.40 20.07
N ASN A 719 15.23 5.72 19.95
CA ASN A 719 14.37 5.52 21.12
C ASN A 719 14.73 4.25 21.92
N THR A 720 15.28 3.22 21.30
CA THR A 720 15.72 2.02 22.03
C THR A 720 16.78 2.33 23.09
N PRO A 721 17.91 3.02 22.80
CA PRO A 721 18.85 3.43 23.83
C PRO A 721 18.24 4.42 24.82
N GLN A 722 17.32 5.30 24.40
CA GLN A 722 16.60 6.19 25.30
C GLN A 722 15.78 5.40 26.35
N ILE A 723 15.00 4.40 25.92
CA ILE A 723 14.19 3.56 26.82
C ILE A 723 15.10 2.75 27.75
N LEU A 724 16.18 2.15 27.25
CA LEU A 724 17.15 1.42 28.07
C LEU A 724 17.70 2.32 29.19
N LYS A 725 18.19 3.50 28.86
CA LYS A 725 18.75 4.47 29.81
C LYS A 725 17.70 4.97 30.81
N LEU A 726 16.48 5.30 30.37
CA LEU A 726 15.37 5.68 31.27
C LEU A 726 14.95 4.54 32.21
N SER A 727 15.29 3.29 31.86
CA SER A 727 15.06 2.10 32.67
C SER A 727 16.24 1.76 33.61
N GLY A 728 17.30 2.59 33.63
CA GLY A 728 18.49 2.37 34.43
C GLY A 728 19.52 1.42 33.81
N VAL A 729 19.43 1.12 32.50
CA VAL A 729 20.37 0.30 31.75
C VAL A 729 21.17 1.18 30.80
N GLY A 730 22.42 1.43 31.08
CA GLY A 730 23.27 2.32 30.27
C GLY A 730 24.48 2.84 31.03
N PRO A 731 25.23 3.80 30.45
CA PRO A 731 26.42 4.40 31.06
C PRO A 731 26.08 5.04 32.40
N LYS A 732 26.71 4.56 33.48
CA LYS A 732 26.41 4.99 34.86
C LYS A 732 26.56 6.51 35.05
N ASP A 733 27.57 7.13 34.48
CA ASP A 733 27.82 8.57 34.58
C ASP A 733 26.72 9.40 33.91
N GLU A 734 26.18 8.95 32.78
CA GLU A 734 25.05 9.60 32.13
C GLU A 734 23.76 9.42 32.96
N LEU A 735 23.51 8.22 33.50
CA LEU A 735 22.36 7.96 34.35
C LEU A 735 22.36 8.81 35.62
N ASP A 736 23.52 8.89 36.28
CA ASP A 736 23.74 9.71 37.50
C ASP A 736 23.50 11.21 37.22
N LYS A 737 23.93 11.71 36.02
CA LYS A 737 23.67 13.09 35.57
C LYS A 737 22.20 13.45 35.50
N HIS A 738 21.33 12.48 35.13
CA HIS A 738 19.89 12.65 35.01
C HIS A 738 19.12 12.17 36.24
N GLY A 739 19.79 11.75 37.33
CA GLY A 739 19.18 11.24 38.56
C GLY A 739 18.43 9.91 38.36
N ILE A 740 18.86 9.10 37.42
CA ILE A 740 18.29 7.76 37.14
C ILE A 740 19.12 6.72 37.90
N GLN A 741 18.42 5.88 38.69
CA GLN A 741 19.08 4.79 39.39
C GLN A 741 19.64 3.76 38.40
N THR A 742 20.90 3.44 38.47
CA THR A 742 21.56 2.41 37.66
C THR A 742 21.07 1.03 38.09
N VAL A 743 20.46 0.30 37.14
CA VAL A 743 20.10 -1.13 37.27
C VAL A 743 21.22 -1.99 36.70
N VAL A 744 21.74 -1.63 35.54
CA VAL A 744 22.90 -2.28 34.91
C VAL A 744 23.78 -1.18 34.30
N ASP A 745 25.08 -1.13 34.73
CA ASP A 745 26.06 -0.29 34.06
C ASP A 745 26.51 -0.93 32.74
N LEU A 746 26.07 -0.35 31.61
CA LEU A 746 26.28 -0.87 30.28
C LEU A 746 26.73 0.28 29.34
N PRO A 747 28.06 0.53 29.27
CA PRO A 747 28.62 1.75 28.67
C PRO A 747 28.34 1.89 27.16
N GLY A 748 28.09 0.79 26.44
CA GLY A 748 27.81 0.79 25.00
C GLY A 748 26.44 1.33 24.62
N VAL A 749 25.49 1.44 25.57
CA VAL A 749 24.13 1.93 25.23
C VAL A 749 24.17 3.37 24.75
N GLY A 750 23.73 3.60 23.53
CA GLY A 750 23.71 4.91 22.88
C GLY A 750 25.05 5.36 22.31
N LYS A 751 26.07 4.50 22.31
CA LYS A 751 27.34 4.70 21.61
C LYS A 751 27.33 3.95 20.28
N ASN A 752 28.38 4.05 19.47
CA ASN A 752 28.52 3.38 18.18
C ASN A 752 27.43 3.76 17.17
N LEU A 753 26.82 4.95 17.31
CA LEU A 753 25.84 5.43 16.33
C LEU A 753 26.52 5.60 14.96
N GLN A 754 25.98 4.95 13.95
CA GLN A 754 26.47 4.97 12.57
C GLN A 754 25.37 5.39 11.63
N ASP A 755 25.77 6.01 10.52
CA ASP A 755 24.91 6.30 9.37
C ASP A 755 25.76 6.27 8.10
N ARG A 756 25.10 6.45 6.94
CA ARG A 756 25.74 6.61 5.64
C ARG A 756 25.96 8.08 5.34
N TYR A 757 26.92 8.36 4.47
CA TYR A 757 27.07 9.69 3.90
C TYR A 757 26.34 9.73 2.56
N GLU A 758 25.35 10.61 2.46
CA GLU A 758 24.60 10.85 1.24
C GLU A 758 24.74 12.30 0.79
N THR A 759 24.86 12.49 -0.54
CA THR A 759 24.94 13.81 -1.18
C THR A 759 24.25 13.76 -2.54
N SER A 760 24.12 14.90 -3.23
CA SER A 760 23.49 14.92 -4.56
C SER A 760 24.23 15.84 -5.53
N ILE A 761 24.27 15.42 -6.81
CA ILE A 761 24.49 16.31 -7.97
C ILE A 761 23.15 16.49 -8.65
N ILE A 762 22.71 17.74 -8.83
CA ILE A 762 21.41 18.05 -9.40
C ILE A 762 21.57 18.85 -10.68
N GLY A 763 20.93 18.37 -11.74
CA GLY A 763 20.87 19.03 -13.02
C GLY A 763 19.46 19.51 -13.34
N LYS A 764 19.37 20.67 -14.03
CA LYS A 764 18.13 21.24 -14.53
C LYS A 764 18.10 21.22 -16.05
N THR A 765 16.98 20.85 -16.63
CA THR A 765 16.69 20.92 -18.07
C THR A 765 15.73 22.08 -18.39
N ALA A 766 15.71 22.53 -19.64
CA ALA A 766 14.87 23.65 -20.07
C ALA A 766 13.38 23.31 -20.19
N THR A 767 13.04 22.03 -20.29
CA THR A 767 11.67 21.53 -20.50
C THR A 767 11.34 20.48 -19.46
N ASP A 768 10.06 20.30 -19.15
CA ASP A 768 9.60 19.38 -18.14
C ASP A 768 9.82 17.91 -18.52
N PHE A 769 10.02 17.06 -17.53
CA PHE A 769 9.87 15.61 -17.68
C PHE A 769 8.40 15.29 -17.98
N THR A 770 8.14 14.66 -19.12
CA THR A 770 6.77 14.36 -19.58
C THR A 770 6.01 13.44 -18.65
N ILE A 771 6.71 12.53 -17.97
CA ILE A 771 6.10 11.58 -17.03
C ILE A 771 5.59 12.26 -15.74
N THR A 772 6.23 13.33 -15.28
CA THR A 772 5.89 14.01 -14.01
C THR A 772 5.18 15.34 -14.21
N SER A 773 5.24 15.96 -15.37
CA SER A 773 4.70 17.31 -15.63
C SER A 773 3.19 17.45 -15.39
N LYS A 774 2.43 16.35 -15.46
CA LYS A 774 0.98 16.30 -15.21
C LYS A 774 0.63 15.95 -13.77
N CYS A 775 1.62 15.56 -12.95
CA CYS A 775 1.40 15.10 -11.58
C CYS A 775 1.34 16.30 -10.62
N THR A 776 0.34 16.32 -9.77
CA THR A 776 0.14 17.37 -8.76
C THR A 776 0.27 16.85 -7.33
N PHE A 777 0.64 15.58 -7.16
CA PHE A 777 0.94 14.93 -5.88
C PHE A 777 -0.18 15.10 -4.82
N LEU A 778 -1.41 14.77 -5.22
CA LEU A 778 -2.66 14.85 -4.46
C LEU A 778 -3.23 16.27 -4.29
N ASP A 779 -2.69 17.29 -4.97
CA ASP A 779 -3.38 18.56 -5.17
C ASP A 779 -4.36 18.40 -6.34
N TYR A 780 -5.64 18.29 -6.04
CA TYR A 780 -6.68 17.96 -7.02
C TYR A 780 -7.04 19.16 -7.91
N PRO A 781 -7.24 18.93 -9.25
CA PRO A 781 -7.23 17.62 -9.95
C PRO A 781 -5.82 17.06 -10.14
N ASP A 782 -5.64 15.75 -9.89
CA ASP A 782 -4.38 15.04 -10.05
C ASP A 782 -4.49 13.90 -11.08
N PRO A 783 -4.10 14.13 -12.34
CA PRO A 783 -4.16 13.12 -13.38
C PRO A 783 -3.32 11.86 -13.07
N CYS A 784 -2.19 12.01 -12.38
CA CYS A 784 -1.35 10.86 -12.01
C CYS A 784 -2.00 9.98 -10.94
N TYR A 785 -2.74 10.57 -10.01
CA TYR A 785 -3.56 9.82 -9.05
C TYR A 785 -4.71 9.09 -9.74
N ASP A 786 -5.39 9.74 -10.68
CA ASP A 786 -6.47 9.11 -11.44
C ASP A 786 -5.94 7.94 -12.29
N ASP A 787 -4.78 8.09 -12.92
CA ASP A 787 -4.11 7.02 -13.64
C ASP A 787 -3.71 5.87 -12.70
N TRP A 788 -3.17 6.16 -11.50
CA TRP A 788 -2.84 5.14 -10.52
C TRP A 788 -4.08 4.41 -10.01
N LYS A 789 -5.17 5.12 -9.78
CA LYS A 789 -6.41 4.56 -9.24
C LYS A 789 -7.16 3.73 -10.28
N ASN A 790 -7.36 4.26 -11.47
CA ASN A 790 -8.30 3.77 -12.47
C ASN A 790 -7.64 3.38 -13.81
N GLY A 791 -6.44 3.90 -14.08
CA GLY A 791 -5.72 3.71 -15.35
C GLY A 791 -4.93 2.40 -15.46
N PRO A 792 -4.29 2.18 -16.60
CA PRO A 792 -3.41 1.02 -16.81
C PRO A 792 -2.16 1.15 -15.94
N LYS A 793 -1.96 0.19 -15.04
CA LYS A 793 -0.88 0.22 -14.03
C LYS A 793 0.54 0.22 -14.62
N LEU A 794 0.71 -0.29 -15.83
CA LEU A 794 2.02 -0.36 -16.51
C LEU A 794 2.58 1.01 -16.94
N THR A 795 1.73 2.03 -17.06
CA THR A 795 2.08 3.39 -17.48
C THR A 795 1.78 4.45 -16.40
N ALA A 796 1.23 4.03 -15.26
CA ALA A 796 0.90 4.94 -14.17
C ALA A 796 2.14 5.29 -13.35
N VAL A 797 2.55 6.54 -13.33
CA VAL A 797 3.76 7.06 -12.65
C VAL A 797 3.73 6.78 -11.14
N TYR A 798 2.57 6.85 -10.51
CA TYR A 798 2.43 6.62 -9.07
C TYR A 798 2.59 5.16 -8.61
N THR A 799 2.83 4.23 -9.52
CA THR A 799 3.15 2.82 -9.21
C THR A 799 4.60 2.59 -8.76
N THR A 800 5.47 3.60 -8.87
CA THR A 800 6.89 3.57 -8.51
C THR A 800 7.22 4.65 -7.47
N ASN A 801 8.35 4.49 -6.79
CA ASN A 801 8.88 5.48 -5.84
C ASN A 801 9.66 6.62 -6.49
N GLY A 802 9.75 6.66 -7.81
CA GLY A 802 10.49 7.68 -8.57
C GLY A 802 11.97 7.34 -8.83
N ILE A 803 12.56 6.35 -8.15
CA ILE A 803 13.94 5.92 -8.39
C ILE A 803 13.97 5.08 -9.67
N ALA A 804 14.56 5.64 -10.73
CA ALA A 804 14.55 5.03 -12.05
C ALA A 804 15.63 3.94 -12.20
N ILE A 805 16.82 4.16 -11.65
CA ILE A 805 17.99 3.27 -11.75
C ILE A 805 18.87 3.36 -10.51
N ALA A 806 19.65 2.31 -10.29
CA ALA A 806 20.77 2.28 -9.36
C ALA A 806 22.07 1.93 -10.09
N ILE A 807 23.16 2.55 -9.67
CA ILE A 807 24.52 2.31 -10.16
C ILE A 807 25.36 1.88 -8.98
N LEU A 808 25.91 0.66 -9.03
CA LEU A 808 26.91 0.19 -8.08
C LEU A 808 28.31 0.44 -8.64
N LYS A 809 29.17 1.04 -7.81
CA LYS A 809 30.53 1.36 -8.20
C LYS A 809 31.49 1.16 -7.03
N LYS A 810 32.72 0.75 -7.35
CA LYS A 810 33.85 0.75 -6.43
C LYS A 810 34.58 2.08 -6.49
N SER A 811 34.86 2.65 -5.33
CA SER A 811 35.83 3.73 -5.22
C SER A 811 37.26 3.19 -5.27
N THR A 812 38.25 4.05 -5.39
CA THR A 812 39.68 3.70 -5.29
C THR A 812 40.07 3.25 -3.89
N VAL A 813 39.25 3.57 -2.88
CA VAL A 813 39.45 3.21 -1.47
C VAL A 813 38.52 2.11 -1.00
N ALA A 814 37.83 1.44 -1.94
CA ALA A 814 36.93 0.34 -1.67
C ALA A 814 37.69 -0.87 -1.10
N GLU A 815 37.11 -1.49 -0.07
CA GLU A 815 37.70 -2.66 0.59
C GLU A 815 37.11 -3.95 0.02
N HIS A 816 37.85 -5.06 0.15
CA HIS A 816 37.42 -6.41 -0.22
C HIS A 816 36.98 -6.58 -1.69
N ASN A 817 37.35 -5.65 -2.56
CA ASN A 817 36.89 -5.63 -3.95
C ASN A 817 35.35 -5.55 -4.08
N GLU A 818 34.68 -4.91 -3.13
CA GLU A 818 33.21 -4.74 -3.08
C GLU A 818 32.85 -3.28 -3.42
N PRO A 819 31.78 -3.06 -4.22
CA PRO A 819 31.27 -1.71 -4.47
C PRO A 819 30.86 -1.04 -3.15
N ASP A 820 31.39 0.12 -2.88
CA ASP A 820 31.12 0.90 -1.68
C ASP A 820 30.32 2.18 -1.95
N ILE A 821 29.94 2.38 -3.22
CA ILE A 821 29.14 3.50 -3.71
C ILE A 821 27.87 2.96 -4.37
N LEU A 822 26.74 3.53 -3.99
CA LEU A 822 25.48 3.40 -4.69
C LEU A 822 25.02 4.79 -5.16
N ILE A 823 24.74 4.94 -6.45
CA ILE A 823 24.17 6.16 -7.02
C ILE A 823 22.78 5.82 -7.54
N THR A 824 21.78 6.54 -7.07
CA THR A 824 20.40 6.42 -7.58
C THR A 824 20.02 7.68 -8.34
N GLY A 825 19.11 7.54 -9.31
CA GLY A 825 18.63 8.66 -10.10
C GLY A 825 17.11 8.80 -10.00
N ALA A 826 16.66 10.02 -9.71
CA ALA A 826 15.23 10.35 -9.59
C ALA A 826 14.93 11.76 -10.13
N PRO A 827 13.74 11.97 -10.74
CA PRO A 827 13.29 13.31 -11.10
C PRO A 827 12.95 14.11 -9.85
N GLY A 828 13.38 15.37 -9.81
CA GLY A 828 13.19 16.32 -8.71
C GLY A 828 14.48 16.96 -8.24
N LEU A 829 14.37 18.03 -7.43
CA LEU A 829 15.47 18.77 -6.81
C LEU A 829 15.66 18.27 -5.38
N PHE A 830 16.42 17.18 -5.18
CA PHE A 830 16.59 16.57 -3.86
C PHE A 830 18.03 16.68 -3.37
N GLY A 831 18.25 17.59 -2.41
CA GLY A 831 19.54 17.83 -1.76
C GLY A 831 19.59 17.46 -0.28
N GLY A 832 18.66 16.63 0.21
CA GLY A 832 18.56 16.22 1.61
C GLY A 832 17.26 16.66 2.29
N TYR A 833 17.16 16.40 3.59
CA TYR A 833 15.94 16.63 4.38
C TYR A 833 16.04 17.95 5.16
N TYR A 834 15.03 18.79 5.03
CA TYR A 834 14.78 20.01 5.82
C TYR A 834 13.29 20.31 5.87
N ASN A 835 12.84 21.18 6.77
CA ASN A 835 11.41 21.46 6.88
C ASN A 835 10.87 22.15 5.61
N GLY A 836 9.86 21.54 4.97
CA GLY A 836 9.27 22.01 3.72
C GLY A 836 9.98 21.52 2.45
N PHE A 837 10.93 20.57 2.55
CA PHE A 837 11.71 20.07 1.40
C PHE A 837 10.83 19.52 0.27
N THR A 838 9.69 18.92 0.58
CA THR A 838 8.80 18.33 -0.44
C THR A 838 8.27 19.36 -1.42
N LYS A 839 8.04 20.59 -0.96
CA LYS A 839 7.62 21.71 -1.85
C LYS A 839 8.72 22.11 -2.82
N THR A 840 9.98 22.02 -2.41
CA THR A 840 11.12 22.36 -3.25
C THR A 840 11.44 21.24 -4.24
N VAL A 841 11.47 19.99 -3.75
CA VAL A 841 11.83 18.82 -4.57
C VAL A 841 10.92 18.66 -5.78
N LEU A 842 9.64 18.95 -5.61
CA LEU A 842 8.59 18.74 -6.61
C LEU A 842 8.00 20.07 -7.14
N ALA A 843 8.71 21.18 -6.94
CA ALA A 843 8.26 22.51 -7.36
C ALA A 843 8.09 22.65 -8.88
N ASP A 844 8.89 21.92 -9.63
CA ASP A 844 8.79 21.79 -11.07
C ASP A 844 9.18 20.39 -11.54
N ALA A 845 8.91 20.08 -12.79
CA ALA A 845 9.27 18.81 -13.41
C ALA A 845 10.55 18.90 -14.26
N GLN A 846 11.50 19.79 -13.90
CA GLN A 846 12.68 20.11 -14.72
C GLN A 846 13.99 19.60 -14.12
N HIS A 847 13.98 19.09 -12.89
CA HIS A 847 15.19 18.67 -12.18
C HIS A 847 15.38 17.16 -12.21
N TRP A 848 16.66 16.77 -12.21
CA TRP A 848 17.11 15.40 -11.98
C TRP A 848 18.20 15.39 -10.94
N SER A 849 18.02 14.54 -9.93
CA SER A 849 19.01 14.31 -8.88
C SER A 849 19.72 12.97 -9.05
N TRP A 850 21.05 13.00 -9.14
CA TRP A 850 21.89 11.86 -8.85
C TRP A 850 22.18 11.88 -7.34
N ILE A 851 21.58 10.94 -6.63
CA ILE A 851 21.73 10.78 -5.18
C ILE A 851 22.82 9.76 -4.93
N VAL A 852 23.90 10.23 -4.35
CA VAL A 852 25.09 9.44 -4.01
C VAL A 852 24.96 8.93 -2.59
N LEU A 853 25.23 7.64 -2.38
CA LEU A 853 25.28 6.99 -1.08
C LEU A 853 26.61 6.26 -0.93
N LYS A 854 27.41 6.64 0.07
CA LYS A 854 28.57 5.88 0.53
C LYS A 854 28.06 4.78 1.47
N SER A 855 28.17 3.50 1.10
CA SER A 855 27.45 2.41 1.76
C SER A 855 27.97 2.11 3.19
N ARG A 856 29.15 1.58 3.32
CA ARG A 856 29.78 1.25 4.60
C ARG A 856 30.63 2.44 5.04
N SER A 857 30.07 3.32 5.90
CA SER A 857 30.87 4.35 6.55
C SER A 857 31.80 3.71 7.57
N ARG A 858 33.00 4.25 7.69
CA ARG A 858 34.00 3.83 8.68
C ARG A 858 33.81 4.54 10.02
N ASN A 859 32.90 5.52 10.03
CA ASN A 859 32.62 6.33 11.23
C ASN A 859 31.65 5.59 12.17
N ASN A 860 32.04 5.38 13.42
CA ASN A 860 31.22 4.84 14.49
C ASN A 860 31.30 5.66 15.79
N ALA A 861 31.76 6.90 15.71
CA ALA A 861 31.95 7.79 16.85
C ALA A 861 30.64 8.47 17.32
N GLY A 862 29.53 8.28 16.58
CA GLY A 862 28.27 8.94 16.89
C GLY A 862 27.66 8.48 18.22
N THR A 863 26.79 9.34 18.80
CA THR A 863 26.16 9.10 20.10
C THR A 863 24.68 9.47 20.12
N VAL A 864 23.92 8.76 20.95
CA VAL A 864 22.55 9.09 21.34
C VAL A 864 22.51 9.23 22.86
N GLU A 865 22.38 10.44 23.38
CA GLU A 865 22.43 10.74 24.80
C GLU A 865 21.06 11.26 25.30
N LEU A 866 20.78 11.04 26.60
CA LEU A 866 19.56 11.59 27.19
C LEU A 866 19.63 13.13 27.24
N ARG A 867 18.53 13.78 26.84
CA ARG A 867 18.36 15.22 27.07
C ARG A 867 17.91 15.48 28.51
N SER A 868 17.05 14.62 29.03
CA SER A 868 16.50 14.67 30.40
C SER A 868 15.97 13.29 30.82
N SER A 869 15.43 13.20 32.02
CA SER A 869 14.71 12.03 32.52
C SER A 869 13.23 11.98 32.09
N ASP A 870 12.73 12.97 31.32
CA ASP A 870 11.37 12.98 30.80
C ASP A 870 11.27 12.08 29.53
N PRO A 871 10.48 10.99 29.53
CA PRO A 871 10.37 10.09 28.38
C PRO A 871 9.71 10.76 27.13
N GLN A 872 9.13 11.93 27.28
CA GLN A 872 8.54 12.68 26.16
C GLN A 872 9.60 13.49 25.39
N ASP A 873 10.77 13.77 25.97
CA ASP A 873 11.86 14.50 25.30
C ASP A 873 12.55 13.65 24.24
N THR A 874 12.99 14.30 23.17
CA THR A 874 13.89 13.66 22.19
C THR A 874 15.31 13.58 22.76
N PRO A 875 16.08 12.52 22.49
CA PRO A 875 17.47 12.46 22.88
C PRO A 875 18.33 13.50 22.13
N VAL A 876 19.54 13.72 22.63
CA VAL A 876 20.61 14.45 21.92
C VAL A 876 21.33 13.46 21.02
N ILE A 877 21.36 13.76 19.72
CA ILE A 877 21.90 12.88 18.68
C ILE A 877 23.02 13.61 17.95
N ASN A 878 24.22 13.03 17.95
CA ASN A 878 25.37 13.57 17.24
C ASN A 878 26.11 12.47 16.48
N PHE A 879 26.31 12.66 15.18
CA PHE A 879 26.99 11.70 14.32
C PHE A 879 28.53 11.86 14.31
N ARG A 880 29.06 13.01 14.67
CA ARG A 880 30.49 13.33 14.61
C ARG A 880 31.09 12.92 13.28
N SER A 881 30.63 13.58 12.23
CA SER A 881 30.96 13.24 10.85
C SER A 881 32.43 13.56 10.49
N TYR A 882 32.98 12.75 9.60
CA TYR A 882 34.31 12.88 9.01
C TYR A 882 35.40 13.09 10.07
N ASP A 883 36.13 14.22 10.01
CA ASP A 883 37.29 14.56 10.88
C ASP A 883 36.95 14.84 12.35
N GLU A 884 35.66 14.91 12.74
CA GLU A 884 35.25 14.84 14.15
C GLU A 884 34.90 13.40 14.58
N GLY A 885 34.90 12.46 13.66
CA GLY A 885 34.60 11.04 13.88
C GLY A 885 35.86 10.17 14.05
N VAL A 886 35.84 9.04 13.35
CA VAL A 886 36.99 8.11 13.33
C VAL A 886 37.98 8.53 12.27
N THR A 887 39.15 8.95 12.70
CA THR A 887 40.28 9.39 11.83
C THR A 887 41.43 8.40 11.77
N ALA A 888 41.34 7.30 12.54
CA ALA A 888 42.38 6.26 12.52
C ALA A 888 42.49 5.62 11.13
N ASP A 889 43.67 5.37 10.66
CA ASP A 889 43.95 4.77 9.34
C ASP A 889 43.35 5.58 8.16
N ASP A 890 43.24 6.89 8.30
CA ASP A 890 42.62 7.81 7.33
C ASP A 890 41.16 7.42 7.00
N ALA A 891 40.39 6.92 7.98
CA ALA A 891 39.04 6.42 7.79
C ALA A 891 38.10 7.51 7.26
N ASP A 892 38.15 8.70 7.82
CA ASP A 892 37.41 9.89 7.41
C ASP A 892 37.77 10.35 5.99
N GLU A 893 39.07 10.43 5.66
CA GLU A 893 39.53 10.82 4.32
C GLU A 893 39.15 9.74 3.27
N LYS A 894 39.18 8.46 3.63
CA LYS A 894 38.71 7.38 2.72
C LYS A 894 37.21 7.47 2.42
N ASP A 895 36.37 7.75 3.42
CA ASP A 895 34.95 7.94 3.24
C ASP A 895 34.66 9.20 2.40
N LEU A 896 35.41 10.27 2.63
CA LEU A 896 35.33 11.50 1.86
C LEU A 896 35.78 11.30 0.40
N GLN A 897 36.89 10.55 0.19
CA GLN A 897 37.39 10.22 -1.15
C GLN A 897 36.38 9.41 -1.95
N ALA A 898 35.76 8.40 -1.35
CA ALA A 898 34.71 7.60 -2.01
C ALA A 898 33.52 8.47 -2.41
N SER A 899 33.08 9.37 -1.53
CA SER A 899 31.98 10.30 -1.79
C SER A 899 32.34 11.28 -2.92
N TYR A 900 33.57 11.81 -2.92
CA TYR A 900 34.08 12.67 -4.00
C TYR A 900 34.08 11.97 -5.35
N GLU A 901 34.59 10.75 -5.45
CA GLU A 901 34.62 9.98 -6.70
C GLU A 901 33.20 9.70 -7.24
N ALA A 902 32.24 9.50 -6.35
CA ALA A 902 30.85 9.30 -6.73
C ALA A 902 30.19 10.59 -7.26
N MET A 903 30.53 11.75 -6.68
CA MET A 903 30.08 13.06 -7.16
C MET A 903 30.67 13.36 -8.55
N GLU A 904 31.97 13.10 -8.75
CA GLU A 904 32.62 13.25 -10.06
C GLU A 904 32.04 12.27 -11.12
N PHE A 905 31.73 11.03 -10.72
CA PHE A 905 31.05 10.11 -11.61
C PHE A 905 29.67 10.64 -12.03
N SER A 906 28.93 11.25 -11.11
CA SER A 906 27.62 11.84 -11.37
C SER A 906 27.70 13.03 -12.33
N ARG A 907 28.74 13.88 -12.21
CA ARG A 907 29.08 14.92 -13.17
C ARG A 907 29.38 14.34 -14.57
N LYS A 908 30.21 13.28 -14.62
CA LYS A 908 30.53 12.58 -15.86
C LYS A 908 29.27 11.95 -16.49
N ALA A 909 28.31 11.51 -15.71
CA ALA A 909 27.05 11.01 -16.25
C ALA A 909 26.26 12.13 -16.95
N PHE A 910 26.19 13.34 -16.38
CA PHE A 910 25.59 14.49 -17.06
C PHE A 910 26.36 14.88 -18.33
N ASP A 911 27.69 14.87 -18.31
CA ASP A 911 28.51 15.17 -19.50
C ASP A 911 28.37 14.13 -20.61
N SER A 912 27.95 12.91 -20.27
CA SER A 912 27.76 11.81 -21.21
C SER A 912 26.35 11.77 -21.84
N ILE A 913 25.50 12.75 -21.56
CA ILE A 913 24.13 12.80 -22.09
C ILE A 913 24.13 12.98 -23.59
N ILE A 914 23.40 12.08 -24.28
CA ILE A 914 22.98 12.30 -25.66
C ILE A 914 21.66 13.08 -25.59
N PRO A 915 21.62 14.35 -26.00
CA PRO A 915 20.47 15.21 -25.77
C PRO A 915 19.31 14.85 -26.73
N LEU A 916 18.54 13.83 -26.34
CA LEU A 916 17.33 13.41 -27.09
C LEU A 916 16.21 14.46 -26.95
N ASP A 917 16.16 15.14 -25.79
CA ASP A 917 15.21 16.23 -25.51
C ASP A 917 15.84 17.27 -24.57
N GLY A 918 16.91 17.91 -25.02
CA GLY A 918 17.64 18.95 -24.29
C GLY A 918 18.81 18.45 -23.47
N THR A 919 19.58 19.41 -22.93
CA THR A 919 20.74 19.17 -22.04
C THR A 919 20.40 19.50 -20.60
N PHE A 920 21.20 18.96 -19.66
CA PHE A 920 21.11 19.28 -18.25
C PHE A 920 22.24 20.24 -17.85
N ASN A 921 21.88 21.30 -17.12
CA ASN A 921 22.86 22.21 -16.49
C ASN A 921 22.90 21.86 -15.00
N GLU A 922 24.09 21.62 -14.46
CA GLU A 922 24.27 21.40 -13.02
C GLU A 922 23.88 22.66 -12.25
N VAL A 923 22.96 22.51 -11.29
CA VAL A 923 22.47 23.60 -10.43
C VAL A 923 22.86 23.41 -8.97
N TRP A 924 23.23 22.17 -8.58
CA TRP A 924 23.67 21.84 -7.23
C TRP A 924 24.79 20.78 -7.29
N PRO A 925 25.96 21.04 -6.68
CA PRO A 925 26.36 22.31 -6.06
C PRO A 925 26.52 23.46 -7.08
N GLY A 926 26.60 23.17 -8.37
CA GLY A 926 26.88 24.12 -9.43
C GLY A 926 28.39 24.19 -9.78
N ARG A 927 28.70 24.04 -11.07
CA ARG A 927 30.10 23.97 -11.55
C ARG A 927 30.88 25.25 -11.35
N ASP A 928 30.18 26.39 -11.27
CA ASP A 928 30.81 27.70 -11.02
C ASP A 928 31.12 27.90 -9.52
N ASN A 929 30.42 27.18 -8.63
CA ASN A 929 30.59 27.27 -7.19
C ASN A 929 31.61 26.26 -6.67
N VAL A 930 31.69 25.07 -7.29
CA VAL A 930 32.58 23.97 -6.88
C VAL A 930 33.34 23.51 -8.11
N THR A 931 34.58 24.02 -8.24
CA THR A 931 35.40 23.93 -9.46
C THR A 931 36.51 22.91 -9.39
N ASN A 932 36.90 22.48 -8.17
CA ASN A 932 38.03 21.60 -7.95
C ASN A 932 37.73 20.58 -6.82
N GLU A 933 38.66 19.62 -6.66
CA GLU A 933 38.54 18.53 -5.66
C GLU A 933 38.40 19.04 -4.24
N ALA A 934 39.18 20.02 -3.83
CA ALA A 934 39.16 20.52 -2.46
C ALA A 934 37.80 21.17 -2.13
N GLU A 935 37.31 22.02 -3.04
CA GLU A 935 35.99 22.63 -2.90
C GLU A 935 34.84 21.58 -2.91
N MET A 936 34.98 20.51 -3.69
CA MET A 936 33.99 19.42 -3.67
C MET A 936 34.03 18.64 -2.35
N LYS A 937 35.21 18.37 -1.82
CA LYS A 937 35.34 17.70 -0.52
C LYS A 937 34.83 18.58 0.63
N ASP A 938 35.06 19.89 0.58
CA ASP A 938 34.48 20.83 1.55
C ASP A 938 32.95 20.88 1.44
N PHE A 939 32.44 20.94 0.21
CA PHE A 939 30.98 20.86 -0.03
C PHE A 939 30.36 19.56 0.53
N ILE A 940 31.00 18.40 0.31
CA ILE A 940 30.53 17.12 0.84
C ILE A 940 30.50 17.15 2.37
N LYS A 941 31.56 17.68 3.03
CA LYS A 941 31.59 17.79 4.50
C LYS A 941 30.44 18.67 5.02
N GLN A 942 30.11 19.75 4.30
CA GLN A 942 29.07 20.70 4.72
C GLN A 942 27.65 20.17 4.46
N GLU A 943 27.43 19.48 3.33
CA GLU A 943 26.09 19.18 2.83
C GLU A 943 25.69 17.70 2.91
N ALA A 944 26.57 16.80 3.36
CA ALA A 944 26.23 15.40 3.51
C ALA A 944 25.13 15.21 4.58
N TRP A 945 24.20 14.31 4.27
CA TRP A 945 23.14 13.88 5.19
C TRP A 945 23.14 12.36 5.36
N GLY A 946 22.24 11.85 6.18
CA GLY A 946 21.93 10.42 6.30
C GLY A 946 20.49 10.20 6.77
N HIS A 947 20.00 8.97 6.66
CA HIS A 947 18.69 8.57 7.18
C HIS A 947 18.60 7.07 7.52
N HIS A 948 19.76 6.40 7.59
CA HIS A 948 19.91 4.96 7.86
C HIS A 948 20.56 4.67 9.24
N ALA A 949 20.38 5.55 10.22
CA ALA A 949 20.96 5.41 11.55
C ALA A 949 20.77 4.02 12.17
N CYS A 950 21.87 3.47 12.78
CA CYS A 950 21.87 2.16 13.43
C CYS A 950 22.85 2.10 14.59
N CYS A 951 22.95 0.90 15.17
CA CYS A 951 24.12 0.41 15.89
C CYS A 951 24.28 0.93 17.33
N THR A 952 23.23 1.52 17.93
CA THR A 952 23.27 2.15 19.27
C THR A 952 23.04 1.21 20.46
N ALA A 953 22.81 -0.08 20.18
CA ALA A 953 22.75 -1.15 21.17
C ALA A 953 23.34 -2.42 20.53
N PRO A 954 24.65 -2.44 20.19
CA PRO A 954 25.23 -3.44 19.30
C PRO A 954 25.31 -4.83 19.94
N ILE A 955 25.11 -5.84 19.08
CA ILE A 955 25.57 -7.21 19.32
C ILE A 955 27.11 -7.19 19.27
N GLY A 956 27.78 -7.87 20.18
CA GLY A 956 29.25 -7.98 20.19
C GLY A 956 29.76 -9.27 20.76
N ALA A 957 31.06 -9.47 20.70
CA ALA A 957 31.76 -10.59 21.32
C ALA A 957 31.64 -10.58 22.85
N ASP A 958 31.81 -11.71 23.49
CA ASP A 958 31.66 -11.83 24.96
C ASP A 958 32.67 -11.01 25.78
N ASP A 959 33.82 -10.75 25.21
CA ASP A 959 34.88 -9.94 25.80
C ASP A 959 34.85 -8.44 25.43
N ASP A 960 33.87 -8.02 24.60
CA ASP A 960 33.64 -6.61 24.23
C ASP A 960 32.85 -5.90 25.34
N GLU A 961 33.51 -4.99 26.07
CA GLU A 961 32.89 -4.17 27.12
C GLU A 961 31.83 -3.19 26.56
N MET A 962 31.89 -2.86 25.24
CA MET A 962 30.94 -1.99 24.58
C MET A 962 29.76 -2.74 23.98
N ALA A 963 29.77 -4.08 23.97
CA ALA A 963 28.63 -4.87 23.50
C ALA A 963 27.44 -4.71 24.44
N VAL A 964 26.29 -4.38 23.88
CA VAL A 964 25.02 -4.23 24.61
C VAL A 964 24.23 -5.54 24.61
N LEU A 965 24.32 -6.30 23.52
CA LEU A 965 23.57 -7.53 23.31
C LEU A 965 24.50 -8.73 23.13
N ASP A 966 23.99 -9.91 23.49
CA ASP A 966 24.54 -11.18 23.07
C ASP A 966 24.05 -11.53 21.63
N GLU A 967 24.55 -12.66 21.11
CA GLU A 967 24.21 -13.16 19.76
C GLU A 967 22.75 -13.56 19.58
N ASP A 968 22.00 -13.72 20.69
CA ASP A 968 20.57 -14.03 20.73
C ASP A 968 19.70 -12.80 21.02
N PHE A 969 20.24 -11.60 20.87
CA PHE A 969 19.59 -10.29 21.10
C PHE A 969 19.27 -9.95 22.57
N ARG A 970 19.74 -10.71 23.56
CA ARG A 970 19.49 -10.43 24.98
C ARG A 970 20.35 -9.25 25.46
N VAL A 971 19.73 -8.37 26.23
CA VAL A 971 20.46 -7.25 26.86
C VAL A 971 21.33 -7.80 27.97
N ARG A 972 22.65 -7.60 27.84
CA ARG A 972 23.67 -8.08 28.79
C ARG A 972 23.38 -7.59 30.20
N GLY A 973 23.65 -8.43 31.18
CA GLY A 973 23.43 -8.11 32.60
C GLY A 973 21.95 -8.21 33.05
N THR A 974 20.99 -8.47 32.15
CA THR A 974 19.55 -8.61 32.47
C THR A 974 19.01 -10.00 32.11
N GLU A 975 17.79 -10.27 32.56
CA GLU A 975 16.99 -11.42 32.15
C GLU A 975 15.65 -10.96 31.57
N GLY A 976 15.12 -11.69 30.59
CA GLY A 976 13.81 -11.42 29.98
C GLY A 976 13.71 -10.09 29.20
N LEU A 977 14.84 -9.51 28.78
CA LEU A 977 14.90 -8.29 27.97
C LEU A 977 15.72 -8.51 26.70
N ARG A 978 15.15 -8.17 25.55
CA ARG A 978 15.84 -8.19 24.24
C ARG A 978 15.68 -6.88 23.49
N VAL A 979 16.56 -6.67 22.51
CA VAL A 979 16.48 -5.58 21.53
C VAL A 979 16.50 -6.16 20.13
N VAL A 980 15.49 -5.82 19.30
CA VAL A 980 15.40 -6.31 17.92
C VAL A 980 14.97 -5.18 16.99
N ASP A 981 15.93 -4.37 16.59
CA ASP A 981 15.75 -3.29 15.57
C ASP A 981 17.12 -2.86 15.02
N ALA A 982 17.18 -1.72 14.32
CA ALA A 982 18.42 -1.22 13.74
C ALA A 982 19.53 -0.95 14.76
N SER A 983 19.21 -0.73 16.03
CA SER A 983 20.21 -0.51 17.07
C SER A 983 21.06 -1.75 17.36
N SER A 984 20.56 -2.96 17.05
CA SER A 984 21.23 -4.24 17.32
C SER A 984 22.47 -4.52 16.46
N PHE A 985 22.61 -3.87 15.31
CA PHE A 985 23.79 -4.10 14.47
C PHE A 985 25.06 -3.59 15.10
N SER A 986 26.17 -4.30 14.91
CA SER A 986 27.52 -3.86 15.30
C SER A 986 28.10 -2.86 14.30
N LYS A 987 27.84 -3.07 13.01
CA LYS A 987 28.19 -2.22 11.88
C LYS A 987 26.97 -1.99 10.99
N ILE A 988 26.93 -0.86 10.28
CA ILE A 988 25.86 -0.53 9.35
C ILE A 988 25.86 -1.49 8.14
N PRO A 989 24.79 -2.32 7.91
CA PRO A 989 24.82 -3.36 6.89
C PRO A 989 24.37 -2.86 5.51
N GLY A 990 25.01 -3.35 4.45
CA GLY A 990 24.58 -3.20 3.05
C GLY A 990 24.48 -1.77 2.54
N TYR A 991 23.55 -1.53 1.62
CA TYR A 991 23.24 -0.21 1.04
C TYR A 991 22.05 0.46 1.72
N TYR A 992 20.97 -0.28 1.96
CA TYR A 992 19.74 0.14 2.63
C TYR A 992 19.46 -0.77 3.81
N ILE A 993 19.06 -0.19 4.93
CA ILE A 993 19.04 -0.90 6.21
C ILE A 993 17.76 -1.71 6.46
N VAL A 994 16.66 -1.42 5.75
CA VAL A 994 15.35 -1.98 6.09
C VAL A 994 15.27 -3.50 5.93
N LEU A 995 15.82 -4.05 4.83
CA LEU A 995 15.81 -5.49 4.59
C LEU A 995 16.65 -6.28 5.60
N PRO A 996 17.89 -5.86 5.92
CA PRO A 996 18.63 -6.46 7.04
C PRO A 996 17.85 -6.48 8.36
N ILE A 997 17.12 -5.39 8.69
CA ILE A 997 16.31 -5.36 9.93
C ILE A 997 15.17 -6.39 9.87
N TYR A 998 14.51 -6.56 8.72
CA TYR A 998 13.52 -7.62 8.57
C TYR A 998 14.13 -9.02 8.76
N MET A 999 15.32 -9.25 8.25
CA MET A 999 16.02 -10.53 8.36
C MET A 999 16.37 -10.86 9.81
N ILE A 1000 16.92 -9.90 10.58
CA ILE A 1000 17.19 -10.13 12.01
C ILE A 1000 15.90 -10.26 12.84
N SER A 1001 14.82 -9.61 12.45
CA SER A 1001 13.51 -9.78 13.07
C SER A 1001 12.98 -11.22 12.90
N GLU A 1002 13.11 -11.80 11.71
CA GLU A 1002 12.75 -13.19 11.44
C GLU A 1002 13.65 -14.18 12.22
N LYS A 1003 14.96 -13.91 12.30
CA LYS A 1003 15.92 -14.71 13.08
C LYS A 1003 15.58 -14.65 14.58
N ALA A 1004 15.36 -13.45 15.11
CA ALA A 1004 15.00 -13.27 16.52
C ALA A 1004 13.71 -14.01 16.88
N ALA A 1005 12.73 -14.00 15.99
CA ALA A 1005 11.49 -14.76 16.18
C ALA A 1005 11.77 -16.26 16.28
N ASP A 1006 12.63 -16.80 15.41
CA ASP A 1006 12.97 -18.23 15.42
C ASP A 1006 13.75 -18.61 16.69
N VAL A 1007 14.72 -17.78 17.11
CA VAL A 1007 15.47 -17.96 18.37
C VAL A 1007 14.51 -18.00 19.58
N ILE A 1008 13.64 -17.00 19.72
CA ILE A 1008 12.71 -16.89 20.84
C ILE A 1008 11.72 -18.07 20.84
N LEU A 1009 11.19 -18.47 19.70
CA LEU A 1009 10.26 -19.59 19.59
C LEU A 1009 10.93 -20.94 19.89
N ALA A 1010 12.18 -21.14 19.49
CA ALA A 1010 12.95 -22.33 19.78
C ALA A 1010 13.19 -22.47 21.29
N GLU A 1011 13.60 -21.41 21.97
CA GLU A 1011 13.79 -21.38 23.43
C GLU A 1011 12.47 -21.63 24.18
N ALA A 1012 11.37 -21.17 23.67
CA ALA A 1012 10.07 -21.39 24.24
C ALA A 1012 9.52 -22.82 24.03
N GLY A 1013 10.26 -23.72 23.32
CA GLY A 1013 9.87 -25.11 23.08
C GLY A 1013 8.71 -25.29 22.11
N LYS A 1014 8.58 -24.42 21.11
CA LYS A 1014 7.48 -24.38 20.13
C LYS A 1014 7.91 -24.70 18.68
N TRP A 1015 9.08 -25.32 18.49
CA TRP A 1015 9.58 -25.83 17.19
C TRP A 1015 9.36 -27.30 17.00
#